data_ff26dd5042d21725f05e680a50f4512d
#
_entry.id   ff26dd5042d21725f05e680a50f4512d
#
_cell.length_a   1.000
_cell.length_b   1.000
_cell.length_c   1.000
_cell.angle_alpha   90.00
_cell.angle_beta   90.00
_cell.angle_gamma   90.00
#
_symmetry.space_group_name_H-M   'P 1'
#
loop_
_entity.id
_entity.type
_entity.pdbx_description
1 polymer ?
#
loop_
_entity_poly.entity_id
_entity_poly.type
_entity_poly.pdbx_seq_one_letter_code
_entity_poly.pdbx_strand_id
1 'polypeptide(L)'
;MKEDISYSEGYTEIIPYREYDLYDVAWHDSMIAGNGHIGVIESCAPLNDNLIYQNVEFVMPSDEPRYVPEEVTSQLEEARQAVLNMDDTWNVHNRKRTNMYCHHPGQQLRIEMLKVAHNDERKTLFEDIEVTDYERYTDLKKAVIVTKFKADGIDIERKTFVPCDDDVIVTVISGIKDFGIKLFIEDFESIHKFGTGKNNAATSERRMKYLRFVKEDMIGFIAHYPSFKGSELENGGFAGVTRVYTNGGRIQTFDRMKSDMAYACIDDGAPVLKVTDTDKLVLVTYLDWTHTCEELKAGTDIEEYGIVRKCISRIDNVFSKYVHQSGSESEKDNEFLYQDMLKKHELSSKEKYSRVSLDLGRQNSTIVSNEALLKRQKLEKNIVLELLERIYNNARYGMISCAGHTAPRLNGPGVGEWNLLWRNAYTMDANVNIQVSGMNSGNMYEAATGYIWFIMRQIDDWENNAAKVYGMKDAVLIPVNTDGHRAMMVEYDMNYPFQYWNAGASWMLLPIVEFLDCYGDVKITAKDEDIIKMYGKDTFDVRKDILAPLLRKTYNFWKQLCSAEYYTDCKGNACYKKGKSCLEKGEKYLIIPSFSPENKPLGYKSAITANAAMDIAAAKDIVRMYIDMEAGLKEKGYKDRVKEAKLLDEQLPEYQFDKSGAIREWSMKEYKENNAHRHISHLYCAWPSYQTQNDTSLANACRQAIVNRNRENTGKDDTASHGWIHKALVEARLKNSEAVYDILNLLVHSDIFYTSLFTDHNTNRAKGVACTDTLFGIAGIVNEMLVYSDRSTIELFPALSSRIPKGKVCGLMTRAGVRIDSLEWCINTGTEGLKTDMKDGFYIKLKITALRDTEFGLILKNENFNEMSKEDKSLFNQNIKLKSGEEYAILL
;
A
#
# COMPACT_ATOMS: atom_id res chain seq x y z
N MET A 1 2.60 28.47 10.91
CA MET A 1 2.18 27.31 10.10
C MET A 1 2.30 26.10 10.99
N LYS A 2 1.26 25.28 11.08
CA LYS A 2 1.36 24.02 11.83
C LYS A 2 2.40 23.12 11.14
N GLU A 3 3.35 22.58 11.91
CA GLU A 3 4.33 21.63 11.39
C GLU A 3 3.69 20.25 11.35
N ASP A 4 3.70 19.58 10.21
CA ASP A 4 3.23 18.22 10.04
C ASP A 4 4.41 17.27 10.26
N ILE A 5 4.63 16.95 11.53
CA ILE A 5 5.73 16.13 12.00
C ILE A 5 5.18 14.85 12.62
N SER A 6 5.75 13.70 12.23
CA SER A 6 5.58 12.45 12.95
C SER A 6 6.74 12.30 13.93
N TYR A 7 6.51 12.67 15.18
CA TYR A 7 7.48 12.66 16.24
C TYR A 7 7.32 11.46 17.17
N SER A 8 8.39 10.73 17.38
CA SER A 8 8.47 9.62 18.34
C SER A 8 9.57 9.88 19.35
N GLU A 9 9.33 9.57 20.62
CA GLU A 9 10.32 9.75 21.70
C GLU A 9 11.56 8.89 21.47
N GLY A 10 11.40 7.79 20.75
CA GLY A 10 12.48 6.87 20.45
C GLY A 10 13.08 6.26 21.72
N TYR A 11 14.36 5.99 21.67
CA TYR A 11 15.09 5.40 22.77
C TYR A 11 15.79 6.50 23.56
N THR A 12 15.20 6.94 24.67
CA THR A 12 15.73 8.01 25.52
C THR A 12 16.85 7.57 26.44
N GLU A 13 17.03 6.25 26.64
CA GLU A 13 18.10 5.69 27.43
C GLU A 13 19.11 4.96 26.54
N ILE A 14 20.39 5.11 26.84
CA ILE A 14 21.43 4.23 26.28
C ILE A 14 21.23 2.89 26.97
N ILE A 15 20.47 2.01 26.34
CA ILE A 15 20.23 0.69 26.89
C ILE A 15 21.48 -0.13 26.69
N PRO A 16 22.06 -0.68 27.81
CA PRO A 16 23.22 -1.51 27.70
C PRO A 16 22.95 -2.62 26.68
N TYR A 17 23.81 -2.72 25.72
CA TYR A 17 23.75 -3.52 24.51
C TYR A 17 23.37 -4.99 24.71
N ARG A 18 23.59 -5.56 25.90
CA ARG A 18 23.33 -6.97 26.21
C ARG A 18 21.88 -7.32 26.51
N GLU A 19 21.03 -6.34 26.78
CA GLU A 19 19.62 -6.54 27.13
C GLU A 19 18.65 -6.25 25.95
N TYR A 20 19.20 -5.72 24.85
CA TYR A 20 18.39 -5.33 23.71
C TYR A 20 18.59 -6.31 22.57
N ASP A 21 17.59 -7.13 22.36
CA ASP A 21 17.30 -7.60 21.03
C ASP A 21 16.71 -6.39 20.25
N LEU A 22 17.60 -5.44 19.93
CA LEU A 22 17.31 -4.17 19.23
C LEU A 22 16.44 -4.37 17.99
N TYR A 23 16.39 -5.54 17.56
CA TYR A 23 15.85 -5.95 16.33
C TYR A 23 14.35 -6.22 16.48
N ASP A 24 13.91 -6.97 17.44
CA ASP A 24 12.50 -7.38 17.56
C ASP A 24 11.51 -6.21 17.63
N VAL A 25 11.98 -5.05 18.01
CA VAL A 25 11.16 -3.85 18.20
C VAL A 25 11.58 -2.72 17.27
N ALA A 26 12.85 -2.65 16.88
CA ALA A 26 13.44 -1.45 16.29
C ALA A 26 12.89 -1.10 14.91
N TRP A 27 12.72 -2.04 14.01
CA TRP A 27 12.30 -1.68 12.66
C TRP A 27 10.82 -1.28 12.55
N HIS A 28 9.94 -1.86 13.35
CA HIS A 28 8.52 -1.48 13.39
C HIS A 28 8.32 -0.05 13.95
N ASP A 29 9.13 0.33 14.90
CA ASP A 29 9.12 1.65 15.54
C ASP A 29 10.06 2.66 14.86
N SER A 30 10.73 2.24 13.78
CA SER A 30 11.69 3.06 13.04
C SER A 30 11.00 4.06 12.10
N MET A 31 11.73 5.11 11.75
CA MET A 31 11.28 6.11 10.78
C MET A 31 11.53 5.60 9.36
N ILE A 32 10.71 6.06 8.42
CA ILE A 32 10.74 5.60 7.03
C ILE A 32 10.83 6.78 6.08
N ALA A 33 11.68 6.67 5.05
CA ALA A 33 11.69 7.55 3.89
C ALA A 33 11.77 6.72 2.60
N GLY A 34 11.16 7.22 1.53
CA GLY A 34 11.14 6.55 0.23
C GLY A 34 10.62 7.45 -0.88
N ASN A 35 10.85 7.03 -2.12
CA ASN A 35 10.34 7.70 -3.32
C ASN A 35 9.41 6.83 -4.18
N GLY A 36 8.98 5.68 -3.62
CA GLY A 36 8.15 4.70 -4.29
C GLY A 36 8.93 3.62 -5.05
N HIS A 37 10.25 3.76 -5.22
CA HIS A 37 11.15 2.76 -5.82
C HIS A 37 12.16 2.25 -4.81
N ILE A 38 12.92 3.13 -4.19
CA ILE A 38 13.83 2.81 -3.11
C ILE A 38 13.42 3.49 -1.82
N GLY A 39 13.89 2.97 -0.70
CA GLY A 39 13.57 3.51 0.61
C GLY A 39 14.58 3.12 1.67
N VAL A 40 14.38 3.66 2.87
CA VAL A 40 15.18 3.37 4.04
C VAL A 40 14.30 3.32 5.29
N ILE A 41 14.60 2.38 6.15
CA ILE A 41 14.08 2.28 7.51
C ILE A 41 15.23 2.64 8.44
N GLU A 42 15.08 3.69 9.22
CA GLU A 42 16.13 4.23 10.11
C GLU A 42 15.68 4.17 11.56
N SER A 43 16.48 3.53 12.43
CA SER A 43 16.17 3.45 13.86
C SER A 43 16.31 4.78 14.58
N CYS A 44 17.11 5.69 14.04
CA CYS A 44 17.39 7.01 14.59
C CYS A 44 18.09 6.97 15.96
N ALA A 45 18.75 5.89 16.31
CA ALA A 45 19.48 5.80 17.57
C ALA A 45 20.66 6.79 17.59
N PRO A 46 20.96 7.47 18.71
CA PRO A 46 21.94 8.55 18.72
C PRO A 46 23.35 8.12 18.30
N LEU A 47 23.97 7.23 19.05
CA LEU A 47 25.37 6.87 18.89
C LEU A 47 25.61 5.63 18.02
N ASN A 48 24.57 4.83 17.83
CA ASN A 48 24.64 3.57 17.12
C ASN A 48 23.38 3.35 16.33
N ASP A 49 23.35 3.90 15.12
CA ASP A 49 22.17 3.84 14.28
C ASP A 49 22.23 2.70 13.27
N ASN A 50 21.04 2.33 12.84
CA ASN A 50 20.82 1.24 11.90
C ASN A 50 19.92 1.72 10.75
N LEU A 51 20.45 1.64 9.53
CA LEU A 51 19.75 2.00 8.30
C LEU A 51 19.54 0.75 7.46
N ILE A 52 18.29 0.30 7.32
CA ILE A 52 17.92 -0.82 6.46
C ILE A 52 17.45 -0.27 5.13
N TYR A 53 18.26 -0.46 4.11
CA TYR A 53 17.97 0.02 2.77
C TYR A 53 17.06 -0.93 2.00
N GLN A 54 16.18 -0.38 1.19
CA GLN A 54 15.11 -1.08 0.48
C GLN A 54 15.12 -0.76 -1.02
N ASN A 55 14.73 -1.76 -1.80
CA ASN A 55 14.33 -1.58 -3.18
C ASN A 55 13.07 -2.42 -3.43
N VAL A 56 12.02 -1.85 -4.02
CA VAL A 56 10.73 -2.54 -4.21
C VAL A 56 10.82 -3.75 -5.13
N GLU A 57 11.87 -3.84 -5.95
CA GLU A 57 12.09 -4.93 -6.90
C GLU A 57 12.87 -6.11 -6.29
N PHE A 58 13.39 -5.97 -5.07
CA PHE A 58 14.16 -7.02 -4.44
C PHE A 58 13.27 -8.19 -4.04
N VAL A 59 13.32 -9.25 -4.83
CA VAL A 59 12.63 -10.52 -4.55
C VAL A 59 13.60 -11.68 -4.65
N MET A 60 13.47 -12.63 -3.76
CA MET A 60 14.33 -13.79 -3.62
C MET A 60 13.53 -15.07 -3.84
N PRO A 61 14.08 -16.06 -4.58
CA PRO A 61 13.45 -17.36 -4.72
C PRO A 61 13.14 -17.97 -3.36
N SER A 62 11.98 -18.58 -3.23
CA SER A 62 11.68 -19.43 -2.09
C SER A 62 12.46 -20.76 -2.18
N ASP A 63 12.44 -21.57 -1.10
CA ASP A 63 13.08 -22.90 -1.08
C ASP A 63 12.50 -23.90 -2.09
N GLU A 64 11.39 -23.55 -2.75
CA GLU A 64 10.74 -24.35 -3.77
C GLU A 64 10.93 -23.72 -5.14
N PRO A 65 11.18 -24.53 -6.20
CA PRO A 65 11.26 -24.01 -7.56
C PRO A 65 9.96 -23.30 -7.95
N ARG A 66 10.07 -22.22 -8.72
CA ARG A 66 8.91 -21.58 -9.33
C ARG A 66 8.50 -22.36 -10.57
N TYR A 67 7.38 -23.07 -10.49
CA TYR A 67 6.82 -23.80 -11.61
C TYR A 67 5.91 -22.90 -12.46
N VAL A 68 5.83 -23.23 -13.74
CA VAL A 68 4.76 -22.71 -14.61
C VAL A 68 3.43 -23.16 -14.01
N PRO A 69 2.38 -22.32 -13.99
CA PRO A 69 1.07 -22.68 -13.48
C PRO A 69 0.58 -23.98 -14.12
N GLU A 70 0.05 -24.87 -13.31
CA GLU A 70 -0.49 -26.13 -13.83
C GLU A 70 -1.72 -25.87 -14.69
N GLU A 71 -1.83 -26.60 -15.78
CA GLU A 71 -3.03 -26.60 -16.58
C GLU A 71 -4.10 -27.48 -15.93
N VAL A 72 -5.10 -26.84 -15.35
CA VAL A 72 -6.23 -27.51 -14.67
C VAL A 72 -7.52 -27.47 -15.50
N THR A 73 -7.45 -26.98 -16.71
CA THR A 73 -8.59 -26.87 -17.65
C THR A 73 -9.29 -28.20 -17.87
N SER A 74 -8.54 -29.31 -17.95
CA SER A 74 -9.09 -30.65 -18.11
C SER A 74 -9.98 -31.10 -16.94
N GLN A 75 -9.82 -30.46 -15.77
CA GLN A 75 -10.58 -30.77 -14.55
C GLN A 75 -11.76 -29.81 -14.34
N LEU A 76 -11.91 -28.76 -15.19
CA LEU A 76 -12.93 -27.72 -15.01
C LEU A 76 -14.36 -28.29 -15.07
N GLU A 77 -14.62 -29.20 -16.02
CA GLU A 77 -15.94 -29.79 -16.15
C GLU A 77 -16.28 -30.66 -14.92
N GLU A 78 -15.33 -31.42 -14.43
CA GLU A 78 -15.46 -32.21 -13.19
C GLU A 78 -15.76 -31.30 -11.99
N ALA A 79 -15.03 -30.16 -11.84
CA ALA A 79 -15.28 -29.17 -10.81
C ALA A 79 -16.70 -28.62 -10.88
N ARG A 80 -17.18 -28.27 -12.07
CA ARG A 80 -18.55 -27.78 -12.31
C ARG A 80 -19.60 -28.79 -11.92
N GLN A 81 -19.41 -30.05 -12.32
CA GLN A 81 -20.34 -31.14 -11.99
C GLN A 81 -20.35 -31.44 -10.49
N ALA A 82 -19.18 -31.42 -9.82
CA ALA A 82 -19.08 -31.57 -8.37
C ALA A 82 -19.89 -30.50 -7.65
N VAL A 83 -19.71 -29.23 -8.01
CA VAL A 83 -20.45 -28.10 -7.43
C VAL A 83 -21.96 -28.23 -7.69
N LEU A 84 -22.37 -28.61 -8.90
CA LEU A 84 -23.77 -28.79 -9.26
C LEU A 84 -24.46 -29.90 -8.46
N ASN A 85 -23.71 -30.99 -8.19
CA ASN A 85 -24.14 -32.13 -7.40
C ASN A 85 -23.95 -31.94 -5.90
N MET A 86 -23.53 -30.76 -5.46
CA MET A 86 -23.27 -30.45 -4.05
C MET A 86 -22.18 -31.35 -3.40
N ASP A 87 -21.22 -31.82 -4.21
CA ASP A 87 -20.08 -32.59 -3.74
C ASP A 87 -19.02 -31.66 -3.18
N ASP A 88 -19.00 -31.56 -1.86
CA ASP A 88 -18.07 -30.71 -1.11
C ASP A 88 -16.70 -31.37 -0.82
N THR A 89 -16.44 -32.52 -1.45
CA THR A 89 -15.19 -33.28 -1.29
C THR A 89 -14.25 -33.19 -2.47
N TRP A 90 -14.74 -32.70 -3.62
CA TRP A 90 -13.95 -32.55 -4.83
C TRP A 90 -12.80 -31.53 -4.62
N ASN A 91 -11.61 -31.86 -5.16
CA ASN A 91 -10.44 -30.98 -5.14
C ASN A 91 -9.62 -31.19 -6.42
N VAL A 92 -8.80 -30.20 -6.76
CA VAL A 92 -7.87 -30.33 -7.90
C VAL A 92 -6.91 -31.49 -7.68
N HIS A 93 -6.80 -32.38 -8.68
CA HIS A 93 -5.92 -33.53 -8.66
C HIS A 93 -4.51 -33.15 -9.10
N ASN A 94 -3.50 -33.92 -8.63
CA ASN A 94 -2.10 -33.83 -9.07
C ASN A 94 -1.48 -32.41 -8.96
N ARG A 95 -1.96 -31.61 -8.01
CA ARG A 95 -1.42 -30.27 -7.79
C ARG A 95 0.01 -30.31 -7.31
N LYS A 96 0.85 -29.50 -7.91
CA LYS A 96 2.17 -29.17 -7.39
C LYS A 96 2.07 -27.86 -6.63
N ARG A 97 2.66 -27.83 -5.45
CA ARG A 97 2.74 -26.60 -4.70
C ARG A 97 3.89 -25.76 -5.23
N THR A 98 3.63 -24.51 -5.54
CA THR A 98 4.65 -23.53 -5.88
C THR A 98 4.52 -22.34 -4.94
N ASN A 99 5.61 -21.62 -4.75
CA ASN A 99 5.62 -20.43 -3.89
C ASN A 99 6.01 -19.19 -4.67
N MET A 100 5.46 -18.07 -4.27
CA MET A 100 5.91 -16.75 -4.70
C MET A 100 7.33 -16.49 -4.20
N TYR A 101 8.02 -15.59 -4.87
CA TYR A 101 9.25 -15.03 -4.34
C TYR A 101 8.96 -14.16 -3.12
N CYS A 102 9.94 -14.06 -2.23
CA CYS A 102 9.83 -13.26 -1.04
C CYS A 102 10.52 -11.91 -1.26
N HIS A 103 9.85 -10.81 -0.97
CA HIS A 103 10.51 -9.51 -0.92
C HIS A 103 11.47 -9.48 0.27
N HIS A 104 12.65 -8.89 0.09
CA HIS A 104 13.70 -8.87 1.10
C HIS A 104 14.35 -7.50 1.25
N PRO A 105 14.97 -7.20 2.41
CA PRO A 105 15.76 -5.99 2.60
C PRO A 105 17.03 -6.04 1.74
N GLY A 106 17.57 -4.86 1.41
CA GLY A 106 18.84 -4.73 0.69
C GLY A 106 20.01 -4.95 1.60
N GLN A 107 20.55 -3.86 2.16
CA GLN A 107 21.64 -3.90 3.13
C GLN A 107 21.21 -3.25 4.45
N GLN A 108 21.91 -3.61 5.49
CA GLN A 108 21.83 -2.96 6.80
C GLN A 108 23.15 -2.27 7.09
N LEU A 109 23.15 -0.94 7.00
CA LEU A 109 24.30 -0.12 7.33
C LEU A 109 24.22 0.28 8.79
N ARG A 110 25.33 0.03 9.53
CA ARG A 110 25.53 0.49 10.89
C ARG A 110 26.37 1.75 10.90
N ILE A 111 25.94 2.74 11.67
CA ILE A 111 26.66 3.99 11.92
C ILE A 111 27.00 4.05 13.42
N GLU A 112 28.26 3.92 13.76
CA GLU A 112 28.76 4.06 15.15
C GLU A 112 29.49 5.39 15.29
N MET A 113 29.12 6.18 16.31
CA MET A 113 29.80 7.40 16.71
C MET A 113 30.72 7.09 17.88
N LEU A 114 31.97 7.53 17.81
CA LEU A 114 33.04 7.16 18.73
C LEU A 114 33.82 8.39 19.20
N LYS A 115 34.27 8.37 20.42
CA LYS A 115 35.26 9.34 20.92
C LYS A 115 36.62 9.07 20.30
N VAL A 116 37.25 10.07 19.72
CA VAL A 116 38.64 9.94 19.22
C VAL A 116 39.58 10.14 20.37
N ALA A 117 40.19 9.05 20.88
CA ALA A 117 41.25 9.15 21.89
C ALA A 117 42.51 9.67 21.26
N HIS A 118 43.06 10.78 21.77
CA HIS A 118 44.25 11.46 21.22
C HIS A 118 45.53 10.63 21.22
N ASN A 119 45.62 9.48 21.92
CA ASN A 119 46.85 8.69 22.07
C ASN A 119 46.72 7.18 21.82
N ASP A 120 45.58 6.64 21.48
CA ASP A 120 45.45 5.20 21.17
C ASP A 120 44.45 4.99 20.02
N GLU A 121 44.97 4.70 18.82
CA GLU A 121 44.15 4.42 17.61
C GLU A 121 43.27 3.18 17.75
N ARG A 122 43.36 2.43 18.84
CA ARG A 122 42.75 1.12 19.08
C ARG A 122 41.60 1.12 20.10
N LYS A 123 41.46 2.18 20.91
CA LYS A 123 40.38 2.26 21.90
C LYS A 123 39.39 3.37 21.52
N THR A 124 38.32 3.00 21.00
CA THR A 124 37.16 3.86 20.79
C THR A 124 36.11 3.45 21.80
N LEU A 125 35.94 4.24 22.85
CA LEU A 125 34.99 3.94 23.91
C LEU A 125 33.66 4.65 23.61
N PHE A 126 32.69 3.86 23.31
CA PHE A 126 31.29 4.25 23.08
C PHE A 126 30.61 4.64 24.41
N GLU A 127 30.98 3.96 25.48
CA GLU A 127 30.36 4.08 26.81
C GLU A 127 30.64 5.42 27.50
N ASP A 128 31.54 6.25 26.94
CA ASP A 128 31.97 7.50 27.57
C ASP A 128 31.35 8.76 26.96
N ILE A 129 30.39 8.62 26.04
CA ILE A 129 29.69 9.77 25.40
C ILE A 129 28.37 10.01 26.11
N GLU A 130 28.24 11.18 26.76
CA GLU A 130 26.96 11.60 27.34
C GLU A 130 26.01 12.08 26.25
N VAL A 131 24.81 11.50 26.17
CA VAL A 131 23.75 11.90 25.24
C VAL A 131 22.65 12.64 25.99
N THR A 132 22.37 13.87 25.56
CA THR A 132 21.26 14.68 26.05
C THR A 132 20.46 15.31 24.92
N ASP A 133 19.29 15.90 25.21
CA ASP A 133 18.44 16.62 24.27
C ASP A 133 18.12 15.82 22.99
N TYR A 134 17.92 14.49 23.15
CA TYR A 134 17.62 13.60 22.03
C TYR A 134 16.18 13.78 21.54
N GLU A 135 16.04 13.95 20.23
CA GLU A 135 14.76 13.92 19.51
C GLU A 135 14.90 13.25 18.15
N ARG A 136 13.86 12.54 17.72
CA ARG A 136 13.73 12.00 16.37
C ARG A 136 12.35 12.29 15.79
N TYR A 137 12.28 12.60 14.51
CA TYR A 137 11.00 12.83 13.82
C TYR A 137 11.13 12.70 12.32
N THR A 138 10.00 12.49 11.65
CA THR A 138 9.87 12.67 10.20
C THR A 138 9.12 13.97 9.93
N ASP A 139 9.75 14.91 9.21
CA ASP A 139 9.06 16.05 8.62
C ASP A 139 8.28 15.55 7.40
N LEU A 140 6.97 15.37 7.56
CA LEU A 140 6.12 14.76 6.53
C LEU A 140 6.01 15.63 5.27
N LYS A 141 6.11 16.95 5.40
CA LYS A 141 6.06 17.88 4.26
C LYS A 141 7.32 17.86 3.44
N LYS A 142 8.45 17.75 4.11
CA LYS A 142 9.77 17.75 3.47
C LYS A 142 10.22 16.35 3.09
N ALA A 143 9.57 15.32 3.63
CA ALA A 143 9.95 13.91 3.53
C ALA A 143 11.40 13.66 3.98
N VAL A 144 11.75 14.21 5.15
CA VAL A 144 13.08 14.10 5.77
C VAL A 144 12.96 13.47 7.15
N ILE A 145 13.72 12.42 7.39
CA ILE A 145 13.95 11.88 8.74
C ILE A 145 15.00 12.75 9.41
N VAL A 146 14.77 13.14 10.65
CA VAL A 146 15.67 13.99 11.42
C VAL A 146 15.92 13.38 12.79
N THR A 147 17.19 13.23 13.14
CA THR A 147 17.66 12.87 14.48
C THR A 147 18.53 13.98 15.00
N LYS A 148 18.24 14.46 16.21
CA LYS A 148 19.04 15.49 16.89
C LYS A 148 19.36 15.04 18.31
N PHE A 149 20.54 15.34 18.77
CA PHE A 149 20.96 15.09 20.15
C PHE A 149 22.23 15.90 20.46
N LYS A 150 22.56 15.99 21.72
CA LYS A 150 23.87 16.45 22.14
C LYS A 150 24.74 15.26 22.54
N ALA A 151 25.94 15.22 22.00
CA ALA A 151 26.99 14.30 22.39
C ALA A 151 28.06 15.09 23.15
N ASP A 152 28.28 14.82 24.46
CA ASP A 152 29.18 15.60 25.33
C ASP A 152 28.93 17.13 25.24
N GLY A 153 27.65 17.52 25.11
CA GLY A 153 27.23 18.92 24.98
C GLY A 153 27.35 19.53 23.59
N ILE A 154 27.84 18.78 22.58
CA ILE A 154 27.95 19.21 21.17
C ILE A 154 26.69 18.82 20.42
N ASP A 155 26.10 19.77 19.69
CA ASP A 155 24.90 19.52 18.90
C ASP A 155 25.20 18.64 17.67
N ILE A 156 24.54 17.48 17.59
CA ILE A 156 24.63 16.55 16.48
C ILE A 156 23.29 16.54 15.74
N GLU A 157 23.32 16.64 14.43
CA GLU A 157 22.12 16.48 13.59
C GLU A 157 22.38 15.44 12.51
N ARG A 158 21.46 14.50 12.35
CA ARG A 158 21.41 13.56 11.23
C ARG A 158 20.11 13.76 10.45
N LYS A 159 20.23 13.82 9.13
CA LYS A 159 19.11 13.93 8.17
C LYS A 159 19.22 12.83 7.15
N THR A 160 18.12 12.09 6.97
CA THR A 160 18.03 11.07 5.93
C THR A 160 16.82 11.35 5.03
N PHE A 161 17.02 11.29 3.72
CA PHE A 161 15.97 11.50 2.74
C PHE A 161 16.24 10.71 1.45
N VAL A 162 15.17 10.50 0.68
CA VAL A 162 15.21 9.81 -0.62
C VAL A 162 14.69 10.80 -1.67
N PRO A 163 15.54 11.38 -2.54
CA PRO A 163 15.12 12.36 -3.52
C PRO A 163 13.99 11.84 -4.42
N CYS A 164 12.98 12.67 -4.66
CA CYS A 164 11.81 12.28 -5.44
C CYS A 164 12.11 11.95 -6.91
N ASP A 165 13.16 12.56 -7.46
CA ASP A 165 13.52 12.45 -8.89
C ASP A 165 14.82 11.67 -9.14
N ASP A 166 15.52 11.29 -8.07
CA ASP A 166 16.77 10.55 -8.13
C ASP A 166 16.70 9.31 -7.25
N ASP A 167 17.11 8.17 -7.75
CA ASP A 167 17.06 6.91 -7.02
C ASP A 167 18.33 6.71 -6.19
N VAL A 168 18.53 7.58 -5.21
CA VAL A 168 19.59 7.45 -4.20
C VAL A 168 19.03 7.73 -2.81
N ILE A 169 19.66 7.18 -1.81
CA ILE A 169 19.35 7.47 -0.40
C ILE A 169 20.47 8.34 0.13
N VAL A 170 20.13 9.46 0.74
CA VAL A 170 21.10 10.43 1.26
C VAL A 170 20.95 10.56 2.75
N THR A 171 22.07 10.33 3.47
CA THR A 171 22.17 10.56 4.93
C THR A 171 23.27 11.57 5.20
N VAL A 172 22.95 12.62 5.94
CA VAL A 172 23.88 13.68 6.32
C VAL A 172 24.03 13.72 7.84
N ILE A 173 25.27 13.71 8.32
CA ILE A 173 25.58 13.84 9.75
C ILE A 173 26.44 15.08 9.92
N SER A 174 26.08 15.96 10.85
CA SER A 174 26.81 17.20 11.13
C SER A 174 27.04 17.42 12.63
N GLY A 175 28.03 18.25 12.97
CA GLY A 175 28.46 18.49 14.34
C GLY A 175 29.50 17.47 14.85
N ILE A 176 30.09 16.67 13.97
CA ILE A 176 30.93 15.51 14.35
C ILE A 176 32.43 15.77 14.43
N LYS A 177 32.88 17.03 14.47
CA LYS A 177 34.27 17.41 14.38
C LYS A 177 35.17 16.71 15.44
N ASP A 178 34.64 16.51 16.65
CA ASP A 178 35.37 15.91 17.77
C ASP A 178 35.10 14.40 17.90
N PHE A 179 34.39 13.80 16.95
CA PHE A 179 34.04 12.39 16.98
C PHE A 179 34.55 11.66 15.74
N GLY A 180 34.70 10.35 15.88
CA GLY A 180 34.89 9.44 14.76
C GLY A 180 33.56 8.77 14.39
N ILE A 181 33.35 8.58 13.11
CA ILE A 181 32.22 7.79 12.58
C ILE A 181 32.76 6.51 11.97
N LYS A 182 32.22 5.39 12.38
CA LYS A 182 32.54 4.06 11.89
C LYS A 182 31.33 3.51 11.13
N LEU A 183 31.54 3.09 9.92
CA LEU A 183 30.53 2.54 9.05
C LEU A 183 30.85 1.09 8.72
N PHE A 184 29.89 0.20 8.84
CA PHE A 184 30.02 -1.18 8.37
C PHE A 184 28.66 -1.75 7.97
N ILE A 185 28.71 -2.70 7.03
CA ILE A 185 27.51 -3.44 6.60
C ILE A 185 27.44 -4.68 7.49
N GLU A 186 26.33 -4.84 8.17
CA GLU A 186 26.09 -6.00 9.02
C GLU A 186 25.94 -7.28 8.18
N ASP A 187 26.15 -8.41 8.83
CA ASP A 187 25.91 -9.70 8.18
C ASP A 187 24.41 -9.91 7.93
N PHE A 188 24.09 -10.68 6.92
CA PHE A 188 22.72 -11.12 6.64
C PHE A 188 22.06 -11.76 7.85
N GLU A 189 22.80 -12.53 8.64
CA GLU A 189 22.28 -13.16 9.84
C GLU A 189 21.76 -12.16 10.87
N SER A 190 22.22 -10.91 10.83
CA SER A 190 21.76 -9.88 11.76
C SER A 190 20.32 -9.48 11.53
N ILE A 191 19.86 -9.46 10.27
CA ILE A 191 18.46 -9.18 9.90
C ILE A 191 17.55 -10.38 10.18
N HIS A 192 18.15 -11.53 10.47
CA HIS A 192 17.49 -12.85 10.50
C HIS A 192 16.80 -13.23 11.78
N LYS A 193 17.28 -12.72 12.91
CA LYS A 193 16.88 -13.19 14.22
C LYS A 193 15.41 -12.95 14.55
N PHE A 194 14.69 -12.26 13.68
CA PHE A 194 13.38 -11.69 13.94
C PHE A 194 12.23 -12.31 13.19
N GLY A 195 12.49 -13.19 12.26
CA GLY A 195 11.45 -13.97 11.62
C GLY A 195 10.69 -14.82 12.63
N THR A 196 9.48 -14.46 12.99
CA THR A 196 8.56 -15.23 13.82
C THR A 196 8.16 -16.56 13.17
N GLY A 197 8.53 -16.78 11.91
CA GLY A 197 8.31 -18.01 11.18
C GLY A 197 9.33 -19.07 11.53
N LYS A 198 8.92 -20.11 12.19
CA LYS A 198 9.67 -21.37 12.31
C LYS A 198 10.04 -21.99 10.95
N ASN A 199 9.72 -21.34 9.85
CA ASN A 199 9.82 -21.84 8.49
C ASN A 199 10.82 -21.03 7.66
N ASN A 200 12.08 -21.39 7.77
CA ASN A 200 12.92 -21.72 6.61
C ASN A 200 13.49 -20.60 5.71
N ALA A 201 13.38 -19.34 6.01
CA ALA A 201 14.19 -18.37 5.30
C ALA A 201 15.67 -18.49 5.66
N ALA A 202 15.94 -18.84 6.89
CA ALA A 202 17.30 -19.17 7.37
C ALA A 202 18.08 -20.09 6.44
N THR A 203 17.40 -20.93 5.68
CA THR A 203 18.03 -21.84 4.75
C THR A 203 18.37 -21.19 3.41
N SER A 204 17.57 -20.24 2.93
CA SER A 204 17.81 -19.58 1.64
C SER A 204 18.98 -18.61 1.71
N GLU A 205 19.07 -17.82 2.76
CA GLU A 205 20.12 -16.84 2.92
C GLU A 205 21.48 -17.47 3.21
N ARG A 206 21.52 -18.54 4.01
CA ARG A 206 22.74 -19.35 4.21
C ARG A 206 23.30 -19.91 2.91
N ARG A 207 22.52 -19.95 1.85
CA ARG A 207 22.93 -20.38 0.52
C ARG A 207 23.35 -19.22 -0.38
N MET A 208 23.08 -17.97 0.00
CA MET A 208 23.56 -16.81 -0.74
C MET A 208 25.08 -16.70 -0.63
N LYS A 209 25.75 -16.48 -1.74
CA LYS A 209 27.14 -16.04 -1.76
C LYS A 209 27.14 -14.53 -1.54
N TYR A 210 27.75 -14.11 -0.48
CA TYR A 210 27.74 -12.73 -0.02
C TYR A 210 29.16 -12.23 0.18
N LEU A 211 29.43 -11.03 -0.33
CA LEU A 211 30.71 -10.33 -0.19
C LEU A 211 30.44 -8.90 0.26
N ARG A 212 31.04 -8.51 1.41
CA ARG A 212 31.10 -7.12 1.87
C ARG A 212 32.48 -6.55 1.54
N PHE A 213 32.53 -5.27 1.21
CA PHE A 213 33.78 -4.64 0.84
C PHE A 213 33.86 -3.17 1.30
N VAL A 214 35.08 -2.66 1.47
CA VAL A 214 35.43 -1.25 1.56
C VAL A 214 36.52 -0.94 0.55
N LYS A 215 36.44 0.21 -0.09
CA LYS A 215 37.46 0.69 -1.02
C LYS A 215 37.43 2.21 -1.06
N GLU A 216 38.55 2.85 -0.70
CA GLU A 216 38.66 4.31 -0.71
C GLU A 216 37.52 4.98 0.10
N ASP A 217 36.63 5.70 -0.58
CA ASP A 217 35.46 6.39 -0.01
C ASP A 217 34.17 5.57 -0.11
N MET A 218 34.25 4.26 -0.40
CA MET A 218 33.10 3.40 -0.63
C MET A 218 33.02 2.25 0.34
N ILE A 219 31.79 1.92 0.74
CA ILE A 219 31.43 0.69 1.41
C ILE A 219 30.25 0.04 0.68
N GLY A 220 30.28 -1.27 0.53
CA GLY A 220 29.23 -1.95 -0.22
C GLY A 220 29.21 -3.47 -0.01
N PHE A 221 28.28 -4.08 -0.72
CA PHE A 221 28.14 -5.53 -0.72
C PHE A 221 27.66 -6.03 -2.10
N ILE A 222 27.89 -7.31 -2.32
CA ILE A 222 27.34 -8.08 -3.46
C ILE A 222 26.74 -9.37 -2.91
N ALA A 223 25.56 -9.74 -3.37
CA ALA A 223 24.92 -10.99 -3.04
C ALA A 223 24.47 -11.72 -4.30
N HIS A 224 24.69 -13.03 -4.33
CA HIS A 224 24.15 -13.93 -5.37
C HIS A 224 22.92 -14.64 -4.79
N TYR A 225 21.82 -14.64 -5.52
CA TYR A 225 20.66 -15.41 -5.12
C TYR A 225 20.96 -16.91 -5.06
N PRO A 226 20.25 -17.66 -4.20
CA PRO A 226 20.34 -19.12 -4.21
C PRO A 226 19.98 -19.68 -5.59
N SER A 227 20.75 -20.67 -6.06
CA SER A 227 20.47 -21.35 -7.31
C SER A 227 19.38 -22.38 -7.12
N PHE A 228 18.19 -22.12 -7.64
CA PHE A 228 17.09 -23.08 -7.73
C PHE A 228 16.79 -23.37 -9.19
N LYS A 229 16.85 -24.63 -9.56
CA LYS A 229 16.56 -25.06 -10.93
C LYS A 229 15.16 -24.59 -11.36
N GLY A 230 15.10 -23.85 -12.45
CA GLY A 230 13.87 -23.27 -13.01
C GLY A 230 13.44 -21.94 -12.39
N SER A 231 14.23 -21.37 -11.48
CA SER A 231 14.04 -19.98 -11.05
C SER A 231 14.55 -19.02 -12.12
N GLU A 232 13.80 -17.96 -12.39
CA GLU A 232 14.24 -16.86 -13.27
C GLU A 232 15.42 -16.08 -12.67
N LEU A 233 15.60 -16.17 -11.35
CA LEU A 233 16.68 -15.54 -10.59
C LEU A 233 17.85 -16.49 -10.30
N GLU A 234 17.89 -17.66 -10.92
CA GLU A 234 18.89 -18.71 -10.63
C GLU A 234 20.35 -18.18 -10.74
N ASN A 235 20.58 -17.25 -11.65
CA ASN A 235 21.89 -16.66 -11.89
C ASN A 235 21.93 -15.18 -11.53
N GLY A 236 20.93 -14.70 -10.80
CA GLY A 236 20.79 -13.32 -10.43
C GLY A 236 21.38 -13.00 -9.07
N GLY A 237 21.26 -11.74 -8.70
CA GLY A 237 21.69 -11.23 -7.41
C GLY A 237 21.41 -9.75 -7.26
N PHE A 238 21.95 -9.16 -6.21
CA PHE A 238 21.79 -7.75 -5.90
C PHE A 238 23.04 -7.18 -5.24
N ALA A 239 23.18 -5.88 -5.29
CA ALA A 239 24.30 -5.17 -4.70
C ALA A 239 23.86 -3.82 -4.17
N GLY A 240 24.66 -3.27 -3.26
CA GLY A 240 24.50 -1.91 -2.78
C GLY A 240 25.87 -1.26 -2.56
N VAL A 241 25.96 0.02 -2.88
CA VAL A 241 27.14 0.85 -2.66
C VAL A 241 26.72 2.11 -1.92
N THR A 242 27.44 2.42 -0.86
CA THR A 242 27.35 3.70 -0.15
C THR A 242 28.67 4.44 -0.37
N ARG A 243 28.60 5.62 -0.97
CA ARG A 243 29.73 6.51 -1.13
C ARG A 243 29.75 7.58 -0.05
N VAL A 244 30.93 7.88 0.45
CA VAL A 244 31.18 8.74 1.62
C VAL A 244 31.85 10.02 1.17
N TYR A 245 31.21 11.16 1.45
CA TYR A 245 31.75 12.48 1.14
C TYR A 245 31.97 13.24 2.45
N THR A 246 33.13 13.89 2.59
CA THR A 246 33.51 14.68 3.77
C THR A 246 33.96 16.08 3.36
N ASN A 247 33.77 17.05 4.24
CA ASN A 247 34.31 18.39 4.09
C ASN A 247 35.68 18.47 4.79
N GLY A 248 36.70 18.05 4.10
CA GLY A 248 38.03 17.89 4.72
C GLY A 248 38.15 16.71 5.63
N GLY A 249 38.60 15.93 6.05
CA GLY A 249 38.62 14.83 7.04
C GLY A 249 39.43 13.65 6.51
N ARG A 250 39.62 12.70 7.37
CA ARG A 250 40.41 11.50 7.06
C ARG A 250 39.49 10.30 6.93
N ILE A 251 39.51 9.64 5.78
CA ILE A 251 38.83 8.36 5.53
C ILE A 251 39.89 7.24 5.66
N GLN A 252 39.55 6.20 6.41
CA GLN A 252 40.38 5.00 6.59
C GLN A 252 39.54 3.77 6.36
N THR A 253 40.07 2.80 5.62
CA THR A 253 39.42 1.53 5.32
C THR A 253 40.17 0.39 6.01
N PHE A 254 39.39 -0.58 6.52
CA PHE A 254 39.91 -1.77 7.19
C PHE A 254 39.19 -2.98 6.61
N ASP A 255 39.93 -3.88 5.98
CA ASP A 255 39.32 -5.07 5.34
C ASP A 255 38.66 -6.00 6.36
N ARG A 256 39.18 -6.03 7.57
CA ARG A 256 38.62 -6.77 8.70
C ARG A 256 38.84 -6.02 9.98
N MET A 257 37.82 -5.60 10.65
CA MET A 257 37.87 -5.02 11.95
C MET A 257 36.86 -5.73 12.86
N LYS A 258 37.28 -6.24 13.98
CA LYS A 258 36.35 -6.70 15.00
C LYS A 258 35.71 -5.48 15.64
N SER A 259 34.39 -5.54 15.84
CA SER A 259 33.72 -4.55 16.66
C SER A 259 34.21 -4.71 18.12
N ASP A 260 34.58 -3.61 18.76
CA ASP A 260 34.88 -3.60 20.19
C ASP A 260 33.62 -3.82 21.06
N MET A 261 32.48 -3.80 20.43
CA MET A 261 31.17 -4.07 21.01
C MET A 261 30.80 -5.52 20.67
N ALA A 262 30.62 -6.33 21.71
CA ALA A 262 30.17 -7.72 21.57
C ALA A 262 28.71 -7.80 21.08
N TYR A 263 28.45 -7.38 19.86
CA TYR A 263 27.27 -7.81 19.16
C TYR A 263 27.49 -9.28 18.79
N ALA A 264 26.72 -10.14 19.36
CA ALA A 264 26.82 -11.58 19.10
C ALA A 264 26.67 -11.95 17.60
N CYS A 265 26.34 -11.00 16.75
CA CYS A 265 26.14 -11.15 15.32
C CYS A 265 27.18 -10.43 14.44
N ILE A 266 28.12 -9.64 14.98
CA ILE A 266 29.07 -8.83 14.19
C ILE A 266 30.52 -9.21 14.42
N ASP A 267 30.80 -10.16 15.28
CA ASP A 267 32.18 -10.60 15.58
C ASP A 267 32.81 -11.45 14.46
N ASP A 268 32.38 -11.24 13.24
CA ASP A 268 32.87 -11.94 12.05
C ASP A 268 34.01 -11.23 11.32
N GLY A 269 34.39 -10.03 11.80
CA GLY A 269 35.44 -9.23 11.19
C GLY A 269 34.99 -8.54 9.89
N ALA A 270 33.89 -7.77 9.95
CA ALA A 270 33.39 -7.02 8.83
C ALA A 270 34.39 -5.98 8.28
N PRO A 271 34.37 -5.67 6.98
CA PRO A 271 35.04 -4.50 6.45
C PRO A 271 34.47 -3.21 7.06
N VAL A 272 35.32 -2.28 7.41
CA VAL A 272 34.95 -1.03 8.09
C VAL A 272 35.54 0.17 7.36
N LEU A 273 34.72 1.22 7.23
CA LEU A 273 35.15 2.55 6.83
C LEU A 273 35.02 3.48 8.01
N LYS A 274 36.14 4.11 8.42
CA LYS A 274 36.22 5.07 9.55
C LYS A 274 36.48 6.46 9.01
N VAL A 275 35.71 7.44 9.50
CA VAL A 275 35.87 8.87 9.18
C VAL A 275 36.19 9.65 10.45
N THR A 276 37.22 10.52 10.41
CA THR A 276 37.61 11.41 11.49
C THR A 276 37.92 12.80 10.95
N ASP A 277 38.11 13.75 11.84
CA ASP A 277 38.59 15.12 11.53
C ASP A 277 37.68 15.89 10.55
N THR A 278 36.38 15.63 10.57
CA THR A 278 35.39 16.34 9.76
C THR A 278 34.21 16.78 10.61
N ASP A 279 33.64 17.93 10.28
CA ASP A 279 32.41 18.42 10.91
C ASP A 279 31.16 17.86 10.26
N LYS A 280 31.29 17.38 9.02
CA LYS A 280 30.14 16.90 8.22
C LYS A 280 30.49 15.68 7.40
N LEU A 281 29.55 14.75 7.36
CA LEU A 281 29.61 13.51 6.58
C LEU A 281 28.34 13.39 5.74
N VAL A 282 28.48 13.09 4.46
CA VAL A 282 27.36 12.79 3.55
C VAL A 282 27.53 11.38 3.01
N LEU A 283 26.51 10.55 3.22
CA LEU A 283 26.42 9.19 2.67
C LEU A 283 25.43 9.22 1.53
N VAL A 284 25.82 8.70 0.38
CA VAL A 284 24.93 8.52 -0.79
C VAL A 284 24.91 7.05 -1.15
N THR A 285 23.75 6.43 -1.04
CA THR A 285 23.58 4.98 -1.23
C THR A 285 22.67 4.71 -2.43
N TYR A 286 23.06 3.72 -3.25
CA TYR A 286 22.24 3.16 -4.31
C TYR A 286 22.29 1.63 -4.24
N LEU A 287 21.17 0.99 -4.57
CA LEU A 287 21.02 -0.46 -4.60
C LEU A 287 20.43 -0.88 -5.94
N ASP A 288 20.95 -1.96 -6.47
CA ASP A 288 20.49 -2.53 -7.75
C ASP A 288 20.44 -4.05 -7.70
N TRP A 289 19.76 -4.64 -8.64
CA TRP A 289 19.63 -6.09 -8.78
C TRP A 289 19.80 -6.50 -10.26
N THR A 290 20.05 -7.78 -10.48
CA THR A 290 20.24 -8.32 -11.82
C THR A 290 19.74 -9.77 -11.92
N HIS A 291 19.21 -10.11 -13.08
CA HIS A 291 18.86 -11.49 -13.43
C HIS A 291 20.05 -12.28 -14.02
N THR A 292 21.15 -11.61 -14.35
CA THR A 292 22.21 -12.22 -15.15
C THR A 292 23.48 -12.43 -14.35
N CYS A 293 24.10 -13.61 -14.54
CA CYS A 293 25.40 -13.89 -13.96
C CYS A 293 26.54 -13.03 -14.55
N GLU A 294 26.35 -12.43 -15.72
CA GLU A 294 27.38 -11.57 -16.35
C GLU A 294 27.74 -10.38 -15.47
N GLU A 295 26.76 -9.73 -14.89
CA GLU A 295 26.97 -8.57 -14.03
C GLU A 295 27.53 -8.93 -12.64
N LEU A 296 27.50 -10.23 -12.29
CA LEU A 296 27.98 -10.79 -11.03
C LEU A 296 29.30 -11.56 -11.21
N LYS A 297 29.89 -11.58 -12.40
CA LYS A 297 31.19 -12.21 -12.63
C LYS A 297 32.28 -11.43 -11.90
N ALA A 298 32.98 -12.15 -11.04
CA ALA A 298 34.09 -11.61 -10.30
C ALA A 298 35.26 -11.26 -11.24
N GLY A 299 35.82 -10.08 -11.02
CA GLY A 299 37.11 -9.67 -11.52
C GLY A 299 38.19 -9.76 -10.44
N THR A 300 39.32 -9.12 -10.70
CA THR A 300 40.40 -8.96 -9.73
C THR A 300 40.13 -7.82 -8.77
N ASP A 301 39.30 -6.88 -9.14
CA ASP A 301 38.85 -5.73 -8.36
C ASP A 301 37.31 -5.72 -8.20
N ILE A 302 36.84 -5.13 -7.10
CA ILE A 302 35.41 -5.02 -6.81
C ILE A 302 34.66 -4.21 -7.88
N GLU A 303 35.27 -3.23 -8.50
CA GLU A 303 34.70 -2.42 -9.57
C GLU A 303 34.61 -3.16 -10.92
N GLU A 304 35.16 -4.35 -11.02
CA GLU A 304 34.98 -5.20 -12.20
C GLU A 304 33.62 -5.91 -12.22
N TYR A 305 32.94 -6.00 -11.07
CA TYR A 305 31.54 -6.45 -11.03
C TYR A 305 30.62 -5.45 -11.73
N GLY A 306 29.90 -5.92 -12.75
CA GLY A 306 29.00 -5.07 -13.55
C GLY A 306 27.96 -4.34 -12.71
N ILE A 307 27.35 -5.06 -11.76
CA ILE A 307 26.33 -4.49 -10.86
C ILE A 307 26.90 -3.40 -9.94
N VAL A 308 28.13 -3.55 -9.44
CA VAL A 308 28.80 -2.53 -8.64
C VAL A 308 29.07 -1.28 -9.46
N ARG A 309 29.57 -1.44 -10.71
CA ARG A 309 29.74 -0.31 -11.62
C ARG A 309 28.46 0.44 -11.91
N LYS A 310 27.34 -0.27 -12.04
CA LYS A 310 26.02 0.37 -12.17
C LYS A 310 25.71 1.23 -10.95
N CYS A 311 25.89 0.68 -9.75
CA CYS A 311 25.66 1.42 -8.51
C CYS A 311 26.54 2.69 -8.44
N ILE A 312 27.83 2.55 -8.69
CA ILE A 312 28.78 3.68 -8.69
C ILE A 312 28.37 4.72 -9.75
N SER A 313 28.12 4.27 -10.99
CA SER A 313 27.74 5.17 -12.10
C SER A 313 26.45 5.92 -11.79
N ARG A 314 25.49 5.29 -11.12
CA ARG A 314 24.24 5.94 -10.69
C ARG A 314 24.52 7.06 -9.68
N ILE A 315 25.34 6.78 -8.67
CA ILE A 315 25.74 7.79 -7.66
C ILE A 315 26.49 8.94 -8.35
N ASP A 316 27.47 8.65 -9.22
CA ASP A 316 28.27 9.65 -9.93
C ASP A 316 27.42 10.51 -10.88
N ASN A 317 26.44 9.91 -11.57
CA ASN A 317 25.49 10.62 -12.41
C ASN A 317 24.60 11.58 -11.61
N VAL A 318 24.15 11.16 -10.45
CA VAL A 318 23.39 12.04 -9.53
C VAL A 318 24.27 13.17 -9.04
N PHE A 319 25.52 12.86 -8.64
CA PHE A 319 26.49 13.84 -8.20
C PHE A 319 26.79 14.87 -9.30
N SER A 320 27.15 14.45 -10.50
CA SER A 320 27.48 15.34 -11.63
C SER A 320 26.31 16.25 -12.03
N LYS A 321 25.08 15.80 -11.91
CA LYS A 321 23.86 16.56 -12.18
C LYS A 321 23.73 17.82 -11.31
N TYR A 322 24.19 17.78 -10.09
CA TYR A 322 24.12 18.90 -9.15
C TYR A 322 25.37 19.79 -9.21
N VAL A 323 26.54 19.22 -9.45
CA VAL A 323 27.81 19.97 -9.65
C VAL A 323 27.75 20.89 -10.87
N HIS A 324 27.21 20.44 -12.00
CA HIS A 324 27.08 21.25 -13.20
C HIS A 324 26.14 22.45 -13.06
N GLN A 325 25.27 22.48 -12.08
CA GLN A 325 24.37 23.60 -11.80
C GLN A 325 25.04 24.73 -11.01
N SER A 326 26.16 24.45 -10.33
CA SER A 326 26.81 25.40 -9.40
C SER A 326 28.00 26.17 -9.99
N GLY A 327 28.63 25.70 -11.05
CA GLY A 327 29.69 26.43 -11.76
C GLY A 327 31.00 26.69 -11.03
N SER A 328 31.35 25.93 -9.99
CA SER A 328 32.59 26.06 -9.22
C SER A 328 33.42 24.76 -9.14
N GLU A 329 34.75 24.85 -9.32
CA GLU A 329 35.68 23.70 -9.32
C GLU A 329 36.45 23.50 -8.00
N SER A 330 35.89 23.78 -6.80
CA SER A 330 36.64 23.70 -5.55
C SER A 330 36.05 22.73 -4.51
N GLU A 331 36.89 22.33 -3.55
CA GLU A 331 36.53 21.41 -2.43
C GLU A 331 35.27 21.80 -1.59
N LYS A 332 34.65 22.96 -1.85
CA LYS A 332 33.36 23.39 -1.31
C LYS A 332 32.15 22.70 -1.95
N ASP A 333 32.39 21.92 -2.97
CA ASP A 333 31.32 21.40 -3.87
C ASP A 333 30.43 20.34 -3.22
N ASN A 334 30.95 19.56 -2.27
CA ASN A 334 30.16 18.51 -1.58
C ASN A 334 29.07 19.08 -0.66
N GLU A 335 29.32 20.19 0.01
CA GLU A 335 28.32 20.86 0.84
C GLU A 335 27.21 21.50 0.00
N PHE A 336 27.59 22.07 -1.12
CA PHE A 336 26.70 22.71 -2.07
C PHE A 336 25.77 21.70 -2.75
N LEU A 337 26.30 20.57 -3.18
CA LEU A 337 25.56 19.46 -3.77
C LEU A 337 24.43 18.97 -2.87
N TYR A 338 24.73 18.72 -1.62
CA TYR A 338 23.74 18.24 -0.65
C TYR A 338 22.61 19.25 -0.45
N GLN A 339 22.91 20.51 -0.26
CA GLN A 339 21.91 21.54 0.02
C GLN A 339 20.98 21.79 -1.15
N ASP A 340 21.48 21.80 -2.37
CA ASP A 340 20.66 21.96 -3.57
C ASP A 340 19.75 20.73 -3.80
N MET A 341 20.30 19.53 -3.61
CA MET A 341 19.54 18.28 -3.68
C MET A 341 18.43 18.26 -2.64
N LEU A 342 18.73 18.58 -1.38
CA LEU A 342 17.74 18.63 -0.30
C LEU A 342 16.66 19.67 -0.58
N LYS A 343 17.05 20.86 -1.04
CA LYS A 343 16.09 21.93 -1.38
C LYS A 343 15.13 21.51 -2.48
N LYS A 344 15.65 20.87 -3.54
CA LYS A 344 14.85 20.35 -4.65
C LYS A 344 13.90 19.23 -4.15
N HIS A 345 14.41 18.32 -3.33
CA HIS A 345 13.63 17.27 -2.69
C HIS A 345 12.50 17.84 -1.83
N GLU A 346 12.81 18.77 -0.93
CA GLU A 346 11.82 19.42 -0.05
C GLU A 346 10.71 20.12 -0.86
N LEU A 347 11.04 20.78 -1.97
CA LEU A 347 10.06 21.44 -2.83
C LEU A 347 9.12 20.44 -3.51
N SER A 348 9.67 19.37 -4.08
CA SER A 348 8.89 18.31 -4.73
C SER A 348 8.02 17.55 -3.71
N SER A 349 8.57 17.20 -2.56
CA SER A 349 7.83 16.51 -1.48
C SER A 349 6.69 17.38 -0.94
N LYS A 350 6.98 18.66 -0.70
CA LYS A 350 5.98 19.63 -0.21
C LYS A 350 4.84 19.80 -1.22
N GLU A 351 5.13 19.84 -2.51
CA GLU A 351 4.10 19.94 -3.55
C GLU A 351 3.15 18.75 -3.48
N LYS A 352 3.67 17.52 -3.49
CA LYS A 352 2.88 16.29 -3.44
C LYS A 352 2.09 16.14 -2.13
N TYR A 353 2.76 16.33 -1.01
CA TYR A 353 2.15 16.17 0.31
C TYR A 353 1.06 17.21 0.58
N SER A 354 1.29 18.47 0.22
CA SER A 354 0.39 19.60 0.51
C SER A 354 -0.83 19.68 -0.41
N ARG A 355 -0.96 18.77 -1.39
CA ARG A 355 -2.17 18.71 -2.24
C ARG A 355 -3.44 18.49 -1.42
N VAL A 356 -3.33 17.77 -0.30
CA VAL A 356 -4.45 17.55 0.62
C VAL A 356 -3.99 17.84 2.04
N SER A 357 -4.87 18.46 2.82
CA SER A 357 -4.67 18.68 4.25
C SER A 357 -5.96 18.42 5.02
N LEU A 358 -5.81 17.85 6.22
CA LEU A 358 -6.88 17.64 7.19
C LEU A 358 -6.54 18.38 8.49
N ASP A 359 -7.48 19.17 9.02
CA ASP A 359 -7.39 19.83 10.34
C ASP A 359 -8.65 19.48 11.12
N LEU A 360 -8.51 18.73 12.21
CA LEU A 360 -9.61 18.36 13.11
C LEU A 360 -9.64 19.22 14.39
N GLY A 361 -9.00 20.38 14.33
CA GLY A 361 -9.04 21.38 15.41
C GLY A 361 -7.98 21.17 16.48
N ARG A 362 -6.78 20.76 16.11
CA ARG A 362 -5.59 20.69 16.97
C ARG A 362 -5.43 21.98 17.79
N GLN A 363 -5.49 21.86 19.10
CA GLN A 363 -5.50 23.03 20.00
C GLN A 363 -4.12 23.51 20.43
N ASN A 364 -3.09 22.67 20.36
CA ASN A 364 -1.78 22.97 20.95
C ASN A 364 -0.73 23.33 19.91
N SER A 365 0.05 24.37 20.18
CA SER A 365 1.26 24.71 19.44
C SER A 365 2.45 23.81 19.79
N THR A 366 2.35 23.03 20.87
CA THR A 366 3.41 22.13 21.34
C THR A 366 3.35 20.82 20.56
N ILE A 367 4.50 20.38 20.04
CA ILE A 367 4.64 19.08 19.42
C ILE A 367 4.53 18.01 20.51
N VAL A 368 3.58 17.10 20.35
CA VAL A 368 3.36 15.97 21.26
C VAL A 368 3.84 14.70 20.57
N SER A 369 4.54 13.81 21.28
CA SER A 369 5.04 12.55 20.71
C SER A 369 3.91 11.60 20.34
N ASN A 370 4.20 10.67 19.41
CA ASN A 370 3.27 9.60 19.04
C ASN A 370 2.93 8.74 20.26
N GLU A 371 3.93 8.41 21.07
CA GLU A 371 3.77 7.64 22.32
C GLU A 371 2.82 8.34 23.29
N ALA A 372 2.99 9.65 23.48
CA ALA A 372 2.10 10.42 24.35
C ALA A 372 0.67 10.48 23.82
N LEU A 373 0.48 10.60 22.49
CA LEU A 373 -0.84 10.56 21.89
C LEU A 373 -1.49 9.18 22.01
N LEU A 374 -0.76 8.11 21.73
CA LEU A 374 -1.23 6.73 21.89
C LEU A 374 -1.61 6.43 23.34
N LYS A 375 -0.75 6.86 24.31
CA LYS A 375 -1.04 6.73 25.73
C LYS A 375 -2.28 7.53 26.15
N ARG A 376 -2.41 8.77 25.66
CA ARG A 376 -3.60 9.61 25.90
C ARG A 376 -4.86 8.93 25.34
N GLN A 377 -4.80 8.36 24.15
CA GLN A 377 -5.92 7.63 23.54
C GLN A 377 -6.43 6.48 24.43
N LYS A 378 -5.52 5.74 25.08
CA LYS A 378 -5.91 4.65 25.99
C LYS A 378 -6.69 5.14 27.23
N LEU A 379 -6.55 6.41 27.60
CA LEU A 379 -7.23 7.02 28.75
C LEU A 379 -8.55 7.71 28.37
N GLU A 380 -8.68 8.13 27.12
CA GLU A 380 -9.88 8.82 26.62
C GLU A 380 -10.94 7.79 26.16
N LYS A 381 -12.21 8.14 26.30
CA LYS A 381 -13.31 7.29 25.80
C LYS A 381 -13.57 7.46 24.31
N ASN A 382 -13.35 8.66 23.82
CA ASN A 382 -13.56 9.05 22.42
C ASN A 382 -12.22 9.15 21.69
N ILE A 383 -12.29 9.23 20.37
CA ILE A 383 -11.10 9.43 19.53
C ILE A 383 -10.42 10.74 19.91
N VAL A 384 -9.13 10.69 20.18
CA VAL A 384 -8.26 11.87 20.27
C VAL A 384 -8.08 12.40 18.85
N LEU A 385 -8.77 13.48 18.49
CA LEU A 385 -8.81 14.01 17.12
C LEU A 385 -7.41 14.39 16.60
N GLU A 386 -6.52 14.85 17.47
CA GLU A 386 -5.12 15.11 17.12
C GLU A 386 -4.38 13.83 16.67
N LEU A 387 -4.66 12.69 17.33
CA LEU A 387 -4.10 11.39 16.92
C LEU A 387 -4.66 10.96 15.56
N LEU A 388 -5.98 11.08 15.35
CA LEU A 388 -6.61 10.72 14.08
C LEU A 388 -6.08 11.57 12.92
N GLU A 389 -5.91 12.88 13.12
CA GLU A 389 -5.30 13.80 12.15
C GLU A 389 -3.87 13.36 11.81
N ARG A 390 -3.06 13.00 12.84
CA ARG A 390 -1.68 12.55 12.65
C ARG A 390 -1.61 11.19 11.92
N ILE A 391 -2.48 10.24 12.26
CA ILE A 391 -2.58 8.96 11.55
C ILE A 391 -2.94 9.19 10.09
N TYR A 392 -3.92 10.05 9.79
CA TYR A 392 -4.29 10.40 8.42
C TYR A 392 -3.12 11.00 7.64
N ASN A 393 -2.40 11.94 8.24
CA ASN A 393 -1.24 12.57 7.62
C ASN A 393 -0.09 11.58 7.40
N ASN A 394 0.14 10.67 8.36
CA ASN A 394 1.14 9.62 8.26
C ASN A 394 0.76 8.56 7.21
N ALA A 395 -0.53 8.24 7.08
CA ALA A 395 -1.04 7.36 6.03
C ALA A 395 -0.76 7.91 4.63
N ARG A 396 -1.01 9.19 4.42
CA ARG A 396 -0.72 9.85 3.13
C ARG A 396 0.78 9.91 2.85
N TYR A 397 1.58 10.27 3.86
CA TYR A 397 3.04 10.27 3.74
C TYR A 397 3.58 8.88 3.40
N GLY A 398 3.12 7.86 4.13
CA GLY A 398 3.50 6.48 3.88
C GLY A 398 3.16 6.02 2.47
N MET A 399 1.94 6.31 1.98
CA MET A 399 1.54 5.98 0.62
C MET A 399 2.43 6.67 -0.43
N ILE A 400 2.74 7.97 -0.27
CA ILE A 400 3.61 8.72 -1.17
C ILE A 400 5.03 8.14 -1.17
N SER A 401 5.52 7.68 -0.01
CA SER A 401 6.85 7.09 0.14
C SER A 401 6.97 5.67 -0.40
N CYS A 402 5.86 4.89 -0.40
CA CYS A 402 5.85 3.47 -0.75
C CYS A 402 5.40 3.18 -2.18
N ALA A 403 4.66 4.11 -2.81
CA ALA A 403 4.04 3.90 -4.10
C ALA A 403 4.47 4.96 -5.11
N GLY A 404 4.41 4.63 -6.41
CA GLY A 404 4.80 5.53 -7.49
C GLY A 404 5.55 4.80 -8.61
N HIS A 405 6.45 3.90 -8.27
CA HIS A 405 7.02 2.93 -9.21
C HIS A 405 6.08 1.73 -9.39
N THR A 406 5.44 1.32 -8.30
CA THR A 406 4.49 0.21 -8.24
C THR A 406 3.38 0.51 -7.22
N ALA A 407 2.42 -0.39 -7.02
CA ALA A 407 1.48 -0.35 -5.91
C ALA A 407 2.22 -0.52 -4.55
N PRO A 408 1.62 -0.14 -3.42
CA PRO A 408 2.23 -0.42 -2.13
C PRO A 408 2.22 -1.93 -1.84
N ARG A 409 3.36 -2.45 -1.35
CA ARG A 409 3.44 -3.82 -0.83
C ARG A 409 2.74 -3.92 0.52
N LEU A 410 2.42 -5.15 0.95
CA LEU A 410 1.71 -5.41 2.20
C LEU A 410 2.39 -4.75 3.42
N ASN A 411 3.71 -4.78 3.48
CA ASN A 411 4.50 -4.25 4.59
C ASN A 411 5.08 -2.83 4.33
N GLY A 412 4.65 -2.15 3.28
CA GLY A 412 5.09 -0.79 2.96
C GLY A 412 6.35 -0.71 2.10
N PRO A 413 7.19 0.33 2.28
CA PRO A 413 8.33 0.59 1.39
C PRO A 413 9.41 -0.47 1.52
N GLY A 414 9.38 -1.26 2.59
CA GLY A 414 10.34 -2.29 2.84
C GLY A 414 10.10 -3.05 4.12
N VAL A 415 11.01 -3.96 4.41
CA VAL A 415 10.95 -4.88 5.54
C VAL A 415 12.27 -4.86 6.28
N GLY A 416 12.20 -4.93 7.60
CA GLY A 416 13.36 -5.04 8.47
C GLY A 416 13.75 -6.49 8.76
N GLU A 417 13.15 -7.44 8.09
CA GLU A 417 13.42 -8.87 8.27
C GLU A 417 13.32 -9.64 6.97
N TRP A 418 14.02 -10.77 6.91
CA TRP A 418 13.90 -11.74 5.81
C TRP A 418 12.60 -12.50 5.93
N ASN A 419 12.09 -13.18 5.07
CA ASN A 419 10.98 -14.14 5.16
C ASN A 419 9.77 -13.75 6.04
N LEU A 420 9.27 -12.56 5.86
CA LEU A 420 8.02 -12.12 6.47
C LEU A 420 6.85 -13.06 6.19
N LEU A 421 5.92 -13.11 7.09
CA LEU A 421 4.63 -13.74 6.86
C LEU A 421 4.00 -13.15 5.59
N TRP A 422 3.43 -14.01 4.74
CA TRP A 422 2.93 -13.67 3.38
C TRP A 422 3.98 -13.07 2.44
N ARG A 423 5.30 -13.23 2.75
CA ARG A 423 6.42 -12.89 1.85
C ARG A 423 6.50 -11.43 1.42
N ASN A 424 5.85 -10.52 2.15
CA ASN A 424 5.65 -9.12 1.77
C ASN A 424 5.09 -8.99 0.34
N ALA A 425 4.18 -9.89 -0.03
CA ALA A 425 3.56 -9.92 -1.34
C ALA A 425 2.52 -8.81 -1.52
N TYR A 426 2.12 -8.60 -2.75
CA TYR A 426 0.90 -7.89 -3.06
C TYR A 426 -0.28 -8.85 -2.91
N THR A 427 -1.10 -8.64 -1.91
CA THR A 427 -2.31 -9.45 -1.67
C THR A 427 -3.51 -8.71 -2.22
N MET A 428 -4.06 -9.20 -3.34
CA MET A 428 -5.11 -8.52 -4.09
C MET A 428 -6.53 -8.82 -3.59
N ASP A 429 -6.66 -9.72 -2.63
CA ASP A 429 -7.91 -10.03 -1.92
C ASP A 429 -7.75 -9.82 -0.40
N ALA A 430 -8.05 -8.68 0.11
CA ALA A 430 -8.42 -7.39 -0.48
C ALA A 430 -7.42 -6.30 -0.08
N ASN A 431 -6.22 -6.69 0.40
CA ASN A 431 -5.26 -5.78 1.04
C ASN A 431 -4.84 -4.63 0.11
N VAL A 432 -4.40 -4.93 -1.12
CA VAL A 432 -4.01 -3.87 -2.09
C VAL A 432 -5.18 -2.92 -2.35
N ASN A 433 -6.41 -3.45 -2.49
CA ASN A 433 -7.59 -2.63 -2.75
C ASN A 433 -7.90 -1.69 -1.58
N ILE A 434 -7.74 -2.18 -0.34
CA ILE A 434 -7.88 -1.40 0.89
C ILE A 434 -6.78 -0.34 0.97
N GLN A 435 -5.53 -0.71 0.71
CA GLN A 435 -4.40 0.23 0.71
C GLN A 435 -4.65 1.41 -0.25
N VAL A 436 -5.12 1.15 -1.46
CA VAL A 436 -5.31 2.19 -2.48
C VAL A 436 -6.67 2.91 -2.41
N SER A 437 -7.52 2.57 -1.44
CA SER A 437 -8.90 3.12 -1.33
C SER A 437 -8.96 4.64 -1.24
N GLY A 438 -7.97 5.26 -0.59
CA GLY A 438 -7.85 6.73 -0.46
C GLY A 438 -6.98 7.41 -1.52
N MET A 439 -6.39 6.65 -2.44
CA MET A 439 -5.35 7.12 -3.36
C MET A 439 -5.86 8.22 -4.31
N ASN A 440 -6.92 7.94 -5.04
CA ASN A 440 -7.50 8.89 -6.01
C ASN A 440 -8.16 10.08 -5.31
N SER A 441 -9.05 9.83 -4.34
CA SER A 441 -9.73 10.88 -3.58
C SER A 441 -8.74 11.73 -2.76
N GLY A 442 -7.64 11.14 -2.28
CA GLY A 442 -6.56 11.81 -1.56
C GLY A 442 -5.55 12.56 -2.43
N ASN A 443 -5.81 12.70 -3.74
CA ASN A 443 -4.97 13.43 -4.70
C ASN A 443 -3.50 12.97 -4.74
N MET A 444 -3.30 11.65 -4.66
CA MET A 444 -1.97 11.00 -4.69
C MET A 444 -1.69 10.47 -6.11
N TYR A 445 -1.56 11.38 -7.06
CA TYR A 445 -1.44 11.09 -8.50
C TYR A 445 -0.31 10.12 -8.84
N GLU A 446 0.86 10.30 -8.23
CA GLU A 446 2.03 9.45 -8.47
C GLU A 446 1.80 8.01 -7.95
N ALA A 447 1.15 7.86 -6.80
CA ALA A 447 0.77 6.54 -6.29
C ALA A 447 -0.24 5.86 -7.22
N ALA A 448 -1.19 6.62 -7.76
CA ALA A 448 -2.17 6.11 -8.72
C ALA A 448 -1.52 5.67 -10.04
N THR A 449 -0.54 6.41 -10.54
CA THR A 449 0.22 5.99 -11.73
C THR A 449 1.07 4.76 -11.44
N GLY A 450 1.71 4.67 -10.25
CA GLY A 450 2.42 3.48 -9.82
C GLY A 450 1.54 2.23 -9.75
N TYR A 451 0.30 2.38 -9.27
CA TYR A 451 -0.70 1.31 -9.31
C TYR A 451 -1.02 0.85 -10.75
N ILE A 452 -1.12 1.78 -11.69
CA ILE A 452 -1.35 1.44 -13.11
C ILE A 452 -0.14 0.66 -13.65
N TRP A 453 1.08 1.07 -13.36
CA TRP A 453 2.30 0.36 -13.77
C TRP A 453 2.36 -1.05 -13.17
N PHE A 454 2.00 -1.20 -11.92
CA PHE A 454 1.89 -2.51 -11.26
C PHE A 454 0.98 -3.46 -12.03
N ILE A 455 -0.18 -2.99 -12.47
CA ILE A 455 -1.12 -3.80 -13.27
C ILE A 455 -0.52 -4.14 -14.63
N MET A 456 0.04 -3.16 -15.33
CA MET A 456 0.56 -3.36 -16.67
C MET A 456 1.69 -4.39 -16.76
N ARG A 457 2.52 -4.50 -15.74
CA ARG A 457 3.60 -5.51 -15.67
C ARG A 457 3.10 -6.96 -15.64
N GLN A 458 1.83 -7.19 -15.29
CA GLN A 458 1.32 -8.52 -14.96
C GLN A 458 0.30 -9.07 -15.97
N ILE A 459 -0.04 -8.32 -17.00
CA ILE A 459 -1.15 -8.66 -17.91
C ILE A 459 -0.93 -10.00 -18.60
N ASP A 460 0.29 -10.28 -19.07
CA ASP A 460 0.63 -11.53 -19.76
C ASP A 460 0.43 -12.76 -18.84
N ASP A 461 0.80 -12.65 -17.57
CA ASP A 461 0.56 -13.70 -16.58
C ASP A 461 -0.93 -13.89 -16.29
N TRP A 462 -1.70 -12.81 -16.25
CA TRP A 462 -3.15 -12.87 -16.05
C TRP A 462 -3.87 -13.55 -17.23
N GLU A 463 -3.41 -13.30 -18.45
CA GLU A 463 -3.91 -14.01 -19.64
C GLU A 463 -3.53 -15.51 -19.59
N ASN A 464 -2.31 -15.82 -19.21
CA ASN A 464 -1.85 -17.19 -19.04
C ASN A 464 -2.63 -17.93 -17.93
N ASN A 465 -2.95 -17.28 -16.82
CA ASN A 465 -3.81 -17.85 -15.77
C ASN A 465 -5.21 -18.18 -16.30
N ALA A 466 -5.85 -17.28 -17.05
CA ALA A 466 -7.17 -17.54 -17.64
C ALA A 466 -7.15 -18.72 -18.62
N ALA A 467 -6.08 -18.84 -19.41
CA ALA A 467 -5.88 -19.96 -20.32
C ALA A 467 -5.67 -21.28 -19.57
N LYS A 468 -4.85 -21.27 -18.51
CA LYS A 468 -4.47 -22.50 -17.75
C LYS A 468 -5.56 -23.00 -16.81
N VAL A 469 -6.36 -22.11 -16.26
CA VAL A 469 -7.46 -22.47 -15.34
C VAL A 469 -8.75 -22.80 -16.11
N TYR A 470 -9.11 -21.97 -17.09
CA TYR A 470 -10.40 -22.02 -17.76
C TYR A 470 -10.34 -22.38 -19.25
N GLY A 471 -9.15 -22.44 -19.85
CA GLY A 471 -9.00 -22.61 -21.31
C GLY A 471 -9.43 -21.39 -22.12
N MET A 472 -9.56 -20.22 -21.48
CA MET A 472 -10.04 -18.98 -22.09
C MET A 472 -8.96 -18.32 -22.95
N LYS A 473 -9.41 -17.58 -23.97
CA LYS A 473 -8.56 -16.76 -24.84
C LYS A 473 -8.98 -15.30 -24.74
N ASP A 474 -8.01 -14.40 -24.86
CA ASP A 474 -8.24 -12.95 -24.78
C ASP A 474 -9.05 -12.58 -23.53
N ALA A 475 -8.66 -13.16 -22.42
CA ALA A 475 -9.31 -13.04 -21.11
C ALA A 475 -8.24 -12.99 -20.01
N VAL A 476 -8.57 -12.45 -18.85
CA VAL A 476 -7.63 -12.30 -17.72
C VAL A 476 -8.19 -12.92 -16.44
N LEU A 477 -7.32 -13.57 -15.67
CA LEU A 477 -7.60 -14.10 -14.34
C LEU A 477 -6.45 -13.72 -13.41
N ILE A 478 -6.77 -13.03 -12.33
CA ILE A 478 -5.80 -12.51 -11.38
C ILE A 478 -5.60 -13.53 -10.24
N PRO A 479 -4.36 -13.82 -9.81
CA PRO A 479 -4.13 -14.59 -8.60
C PRO A 479 -4.42 -13.71 -7.36
N VAL A 480 -4.70 -14.32 -6.22
CA VAL A 480 -4.89 -13.59 -4.95
C VAL A 480 -3.60 -12.90 -4.51
N ASN A 481 -2.45 -13.52 -4.76
CA ASN A 481 -1.15 -13.00 -4.34
C ASN A 481 -0.18 -12.95 -5.52
N THR A 482 0.69 -11.91 -5.52
CA THR A 482 1.83 -11.80 -6.44
C THR A 482 3.04 -11.22 -5.72
N ASP A 483 4.24 -11.63 -6.13
CA ASP A 483 5.48 -11.00 -5.66
C ASP A 483 5.81 -9.68 -6.39
N GLY A 484 5.00 -9.31 -7.38
CA GLY A 484 5.20 -8.12 -8.22
C GLY A 484 6.09 -8.37 -9.43
N HIS A 485 6.89 -9.42 -9.42
CA HIS A 485 7.71 -9.86 -10.55
C HIS A 485 6.92 -10.79 -11.49
N ARG A 486 6.14 -11.73 -10.91
CA ARG A 486 5.25 -12.60 -11.68
C ARG A 486 3.92 -12.77 -10.94
N ALA A 487 2.84 -12.75 -11.72
CA ALA A 487 1.47 -12.89 -11.24
C ALA A 487 0.84 -14.23 -11.66
N MET A 488 1.62 -15.29 -11.60
CA MET A 488 1.15 -16.64 -11.91
C MET A 488 0.30 -17.21 -10.77
N MET A 489 -0.74 -17.98 -11.12
CA MET A 489 -1.51 -18.74 -10.15
C MET A 489 -0.61 -19.83 -9.53
N VAL A 490 -0.47 -19.79 -8.20
CA VAL A 490 0.43 -20.70 -7.45
C VAL A 490 -0.29 -21.61 -6.46
N GLU A 491 -1.55 -21.31 -6.15
CA GLU A 491 -2.34 -22.07 -5.18
C GLU A 491 -3.62 -22.62 -5.81
N TYR A 492 -3.86 -23.90 -5.57
CA TYR A 492 -5.02 -24.66 -6.03
C TYR A 492 -5.52 -25.54 -4.88
N ASP A 493 -6.59 -25.14 -4.22
CA ASP A 493 -7.10 -25.85 -3.04
C ASP A 493 -8.63 -25.76 -2.95
N MET A 494 -9.25 -26.73 -2.27
CA MET A 494 -10.70 -26.69 -2.01
C MET A 494 -11.08 -25.78 -0.86
N ASN A 495 -10.15 -25.49 0.07
CA ASN A 495 -10.42 -24.57 1.20
C ASN A 495 -10.15 -23.12 0.84
N TYR A 496 -9.16 -22.90 0.00
CA TYR A 496 -8.76 -21.59 -0.55
C TYR A 496 -8.65 -21.72 -2.07
N PRO A 497 -9.79 -21.85 -2.80
CA PRO A 497 -9.79 -22.07 -4.24
C PRO A 497 -9.53 -20.78 -5.00
N PHE A 498 -8.34 -20.19 -4.79
CA PHE A 498 -7.93 -18.93 -5.40
C PHE A 498 -7.95 -18.96 -6.93
N GLN A 499 -7.80 -20.16 -7.53
CA GLN A 499 -7.98 -20.35 -8.96
C GLN A 499 -9.41 -20.03 -9.45
N TYR A 500 -10.39 -19.96 -8.56
CA TYR A 500 -11.79 -19.63 -8.85
C TYR A 500 -12.24 -18.32 -8.23
N TRP A 501 -11.28 -17.46 -7.86
CA TRP A 501 -11.58 -16.09 -7.46
C TRP A 501 -11.79 -15.21 -8.69
N ASN A 502 -12.98 -15.26 -9.27
CA ASN A 502 -13.30 -14.65 -10.55
C ASN A 502 -13.39 -13.12 -10.50
N ALA A 503 -13.70 -12.56 -9.34
CA ALA A 503 -13.92 -11.13 -9.15
C ALA A 503 -12.62 -10.28 -9.20
N GLY A 504 -11.45 -10.92 -9.14
CA GLY A 504 -10.17 -10.24 -8.94
C GLY A 504 -9.89 -9.14 -9.96
N ALA A 505 -9.96 -9.46 -11.26
CA ALA A 505 -9.71 -8.48 -12.31
C ALA A 505 -10.71 -7.31 -12.27
N SER A 506 -11.97 -7.61 -11.99
CA SER A 506 -13.02 -6.58 -11.86
C SER A 506 -12.69 -5.59 -10.75
N TRP A 507 -12.23 -6.09 -9.61
CA TRP A 507 -11.86 -5.24 -8.47
C TRP A 507 -10.64 -4.38 -8.77
N MET A 508 -9.60 -4.98 -9.37
CA MET A 508 -8.34 -4.27 -9.64
C MET A 508 -8.47 -3.19 -10.73
N LEU A 509 -9.49 -3.22 -11.58
CA LEU A 509 -9.72 -2.18 -12.58
C LEU A 509 -10.49 -0.96 -12.06
N LEU A 510 -11.26 -1.09 -10.98
CA LEU A 510 -12.03 0.02 -10.39
C LEU A 510 -11.16 1.23 -10.04
N PRO A 511 -9.98 1.12 -9.39
CA PRO A 511 -9.12 2.27 -9.12
C PRO A 511 -8.64 3.00 -10.39
N ILE A 512 -8.49 2.30 -11.53
CA ILE A 512 -8.13 2.94 -12.82
C ILE A 512 -9.33 3.71 -13.39
N VAL A 513 -10.55 3.18 -13.26
CA VAL A 513 -11.77 3.89 -13.64
C VAL A 513 -11.93 5.15 -12.79
N GLU A 514 -11.77 5.04 -11.47
CA GLU A 514 -11.80 6.18 -10.55
C GLU A 514 -10.71 7.21 -10.84
N PHE A 515 -9.51 6.77 -11.26
CA PHE A 515 -8.45 7.67 -11.69
C PHE A 515 -8.90 8.57 -12.85
N LEU A 516 -9.51 7.98 -13.88
CA LEU A 516 -10.06 8.76 -15.00
C LEU A 516 -11.26 9.64 -14.57
N ASP A 517 -12.06 9.19 -13.63
CA ASP A 517 -13.16 9.97 -13.09
C ASP A 517 -12.66 11.19 -12.29
N CYS A 518 -11.56 11.05 -11.55
CA CYS A 518 -10.95 12.14 -10.80
C CYS A 518 -10.14 13.10 -11.69
N TYR A 519 -9.24 12.56 -12.53
CA TYR A 519 -8.24 13.35 -13.25
C TYR A 519 -8.58 13.61 -14.73
N GLY A 520 -9.61 12.94 -15.27
CA GLY A 520 -9.99 13.05 -16.68
C GLY A 520 -9.15 12.17 -17.60
N ASP A 521 -9.28 12.42 -18.90
CA ASP A 521 -8.52 11.72 -19.93
C ASP A 521 -7.09 12.24 -19.97
N VAL A 522 -6.19 11.52 -19.33
CA VAL A 522 -4.78 11.90 -19.18
C VAL A 522 -3.86 10.88 -19.85
N LYS A 523 -2.67 11.37 -20.21
CA LYS A 523 -1.54 10.54 -20.61
C LYS A 523 -0.56 10.46 -19.47
N ILE A 524 -0.01 9.29 -19.24
CA ILE A 524 1.04 9.03 -18.26
C ILE A 524 2.30 8.55 -18.96
N THR A 525 3.46 8.89 -18.40
CA THR A 525 4.76 8.52 -18.97
C THR A 525 5.50 7.60 -18.02
N ALA A 526 5.86 6.42 -18.51
CA ALA A 526 6.66 5.46 -17.75
C ALA A 526 8.11 5.95 -17.68
N LYS A 527 8.71 5.84 -16.51
CA LYS A 527 10.16 5.98 -16.29
C LYS A 527 10.85 4.62 -16.21
N ASP A 528 10.07 3.57 -16.06
CA ASP A 528 10.50 2.19 -15.92
C ASP A 528 10.90 1.62 -17.29
N GLU A 529 12.16 1.19 -17.41
CA GLU A 529 12.70 0.63 -18.64
C GLU A 529 12.03 -0.69 -19.04
N ASP A 530 11.59 -1.49 -18.07
CA ASP A 530 10.90 -2.76 -18.34
C ASP A 530 9.50 -2.52 -18.95
N ILE A 531 8.75 -1.54 -18.44
CA ILE A 531 7.47 -1.12 -19.06
C ILE A 531 7.72 -0.61 -20.48
N ILE A 532 8.72 0.25 -20.68
CA ILE A 532 9.05 0.81 -22.01
C ILE A 532 9.43 -0.30 -22.98
N LYS A 533 10.25 -1.26 -22.53
CA LYS A 533 10.67 -2.42 -23.34
C LYS A 533 9.49 -3.34 -23.66
N MET A 534 8.63 -3.63 -22.69
CA MET A 534 7.47 -4.52 -22.83
C MET A 534 6.48 -3.98 -23.86
N TYR A 535 6.22 -2.68 -23.86
CA TYR A 535 5.20 -2.06 -24.71
C TYR A 535 5.75 -1.28 -25.91
N GLY A 536 7.08 -1.11 -26.02
CA GLY A 536 7.74 -0.38 -27.12
C GLY A 536 7.46 1.11 -27.15
N LYS A 537 6.96 1.70 -26.07
CA LYS A 537 6.66 3.14 -25.90
C LYS A 537 6.72 3.55 -24.42
N ASP A 538 6.91 4.84 -24.19
CA ASP A 538 6.97 5.41 -22.84
C ASP A 538 5.70 6.14 -22.42
N THR A 539 4.90 6.63 -23.35
CA THR A 539 3.70 7.44 -23.06
C THR A 539 2.43 6.71 -23.44
N PHE A 540 1.46 6.68 -22.53
CA PHE A 540 0.22 5.93 -22.64
C PHE A 540 -1.00 6.82 -22.36
N ASP A 541 -1.99 6.78 -23.24
CA ASP A 541 -3.34 7.27 -22.97
C ASP A 541 -4.04 6.27 -22.06
N VAL A 542 -4.32 6.66 -20.81
CA VAL A 542 -4.83 5.72 -19.77
C VAL A 542 -6.15 5.08 -20.22
N ARG A 543 -7.03 5.84 -20.85
CA ARG A 543 -8.31 5.30 -21.33
C ARG A 543 -8.14 4.33 -22.50
N LYS A 544 -7.38 4.75 -23.53
CA LYS A 544 -7.32 4.01 -24.80
C LYS A 544 -6.31 2.88 -24.79
N ASP A 545 -5.13 3.15 -24.22
CA ASP A 545 -4.00 2.23 -24.27
C ASP A 545 -4.00 1.21 -23.11
N ILE A 546 -4.65 1.55 -21.98
CA ILE A 546 -4.58 0.75 -20.75
C ILE A 546 -5.97 0.21 -20.39
N LEU A 547 -6.91 1.09 -20.02
CA LEU A 547 -8.20 0.65 -19.48
C LEU A 547 -9.07 -0.09 -20.52
N ALA A 548 -9.18 0.43 -21.74
CA ALA A 548 -10.06 -0.18 -22.74
C ALA A 548 -9.64 -1.60 -23.12
N PRO A 549 -8.36 -1.92 -23.40
CA PRO A 549 -7.91 -3.29 -23.62
C PRO A 549 -8.20 -4.22 -22.44
N LEU A 550 -7.93 -3.76 -21.22
CA LEU A 550 -8.16 -4.56 -20.01
C LEU A 550 -9.64 -4.81 -19.73
N LEU A 551 -10.50 -3.81 -19.92
CA LEU A 551 -11.95 -4.00 -19.80
C LEU A 551 -12.48 -5.00 -20.82
N ARG A 552 -11.96 -4.97 -22.06
CA ARG A 552 -12.32 -5.95 -23.09
C ARG A 552 -11.94 -7.37 -22.67
N LYS A 553 -10.74 -7.57 -22.18
CA LYS A 553 -10.26 -8.88 -21.70
C LYS A 553 -11.03 -9.37 -20.46
N THR A 554 -11.33 -8.47 -19.53
CA THR A 554 -12.10 -8.81 -18.33
C THR A 554 -13.58 -9.07 -18.67
N TYR A 555 -14.17 -8.31 -19.60
CA TYR A 555 -15.50 -8.61 -20.13
C TYR A 555 -15.53 -9.97 -20.84
N ASN A 556 -14.54 -10.28 -21.67
CA ASN A 556 -14.42 -11.57 -22.33
C ASN A 556 -14.29 -12.74 -21.35
N PHE A 557 -13.60 -12.54 -20.21
CA PHE A 557 -13.57 -13.53 -19.14
C PHE A 557 -14.98 -13.85 -18.65
N TRP A 558 -15.78 -12.84 -18.27
CA TRP A 558 -17.13 -13.05 -17.77
C TRP A 558 -18.05 -13.64 -18.83
N LYS A 559 -17.94 -13.18 -20.07
CA LYS A 559 -18.71 -13.72 -21.20
C LYS A 559 -18.42 -15.20 -21.45
N GLN A 560 -17.16 -15.62 -21.36
CA GLN A 560 -16.77 -17.03 -21.55
C GLN A 560 -17.09 -17.89 -20.32
N LEU A 561 -17.05 -17.34 -19.11
CA LEU A 561 -17.44 -18.04 -17.88
C LEU A 561 -18.95 -18.33 -17.86
N CYS A 562 -19.77 -17.38 -18.31
CA CYS A 562 -21.23 -17.48 -18.41
C CYS A 562 -21.64 -18.35 -19.59
N SER A 563 -21.65 -19.67 -19.40
CA SER A 563 -22.09 -20.64 -20.41
C SER A 563 -23.59 -20.94 -20.26
N ALA A 564 -24.34 -20.91 -21.37
CA ALA A 564 -25.75 -21.26 -21.37
C ALA A 564 -26.02 -22.73 -20.98
N GLU A 565 -25.01 -23.58 -20.99
CA GLU A 565 -25.14 -24.98 -20.53
C GLU A 565 -25.37 -25.04 -19.01
N TYR A 566 -24.87 -24.03 -18.24
CA TYR A 566 -25.03 -23.89 -16.79
C TYR A 566 -25.93 -22.69 -16.50
N TYR A 567 -27.11 -22.94 -15.98
CA TYR A 567 -28.12 -21.89 -15.77
C TYR A 567 -29.01 -22.17 -14.57
N THR A 568 -29.70 -21.15 -14.11
CA THR A 568 -30.85 -21.33 -13.22
C THR A 568 -32.14 -21.21 -14.00
N ASP A 569 -33.07 -22.11 -13.74
CA ASP A 569 -34.44 -22.04 -14.33
C ASP A 569 -35.24 -20.89 -13.71
N CYS A 570 -36.47 -20.66 -14.25
CA CYS A 570 -37.38 -19.61 -13.77
C CYS A 570 -37.82 -19.81 -12.29
N LYS A 571 -37.53 -20.95 -11.67
CA LYS A 571 -37.75 -21.23 -10.25
C LYS A 571 -36.47 -21.10 -9.40
N GLY A 572 -35.37 -20.72 -10.02
CA GLY A 572 -34.07 -20.60 -9.38
C GLY A 572 -33.36 -21.92 -9.07
N ASN A 573 -33.73 -23.01 -9.73
CA ASN A 573 -33.00 -24.27 -9.61
C ASN A 573 -31.78 -24.27 -10.53
N ALA A 574 -30.62 -24.73 -10.01
CA ALA A 574 -29.43 -24.93 -10.84
C ALA A 574 -29.65 -26.09 -11.81
N CYS A 575 -29.32 -25.85 -13.08
CA CYS A 575 -29.54 -26.78 -14.18
C CYS A 575 -28.29 -26.88 -15.06
N TYR A 576 -28.10 -28.07 -15.63
CA TYR A 576 -27.12 -28.33 -16.67
C TYR A 576 -27.80 -28.96 -17.89
N LYS A 577 -27.51 -28.44 -19.08
CA LYS A 577 -27.97 -29.02 -20.35
C LYS A 577 -26.87 -28.91 -21.39
N LYS A 578 -26.23 -30.03 -21.66
CA LYS A 578 -25.16 -30.13 -22.68
C LYS A 578 -25.64 -29.64 -24.04
N GLY A 579 -24.84 -28.78 -24.67
CA GLY A 579 -25.12 -28.25 -26.01
C GLY A 579 -26.18 -27.14 -26.05
N LYS A 580 -26.62 -26.62 -24.88
CA LYS A 580 -27.50 -25.44 -24.84
C LYS A 580 -26.71 -24.21 -25.23
N SER A 581 -27.16 -23.50 -26.28
CA SER A 581 -26.43 -22.36 -26.85
C SER A 581 -26.96 -21.00 -26.45
N CYS A 582 -28.19 -20.94 -25.87
CA CYS A 582 -28.80 -19.70 -25.41
C CYS A 582 -29.74 -19.96 -24.23
N LEU A 583 -29.95 -18.94 -23.41
CA LEU A 583 -30.92 -18.96 -22.32
C LEU A 583 -32.33 -18.68 -22.84
N GLU A 584 -33.32 -19.32 -22.23
CA GLU A 584 -34.74 -19.06 -22.47
C GLU A 584 -35.21 -17.88 -21.60
N LYS A 585 -36.40 -17.38 -21.88
CA LYS A 585 -36.96 -16.25 -21.10
C LYS A 585 -37.14 -16.63 -19.61
N GLY A 586 -36.55 -15.85 -18.76
CA GLY A 586 -36.61 -16.06 -17.29
C GLY A 586 -35.49 -16.95 -16.74
N GLU A 587 -34.66 -17.54 -17.57
CA GLU A 587 -33.43 -18.21 -17.13
C GLU A 587 -32.31 -17.22 -16.94
N LYS A 588 -31.39 -17.55 -16.05
CA LYS A 588 -30.16 -16.77 -15.74
C LYS A 588 -28.93 -17.67 -15.83
N TYR A 589 -27.80 -17.10 -16.17
CA TYR A 589 -26.52 -17.81 -16.10
C TYR A 589 -26.23 -18.30 -14.67
N LEU A 590 -25.51 -19.37 -14.57
CA LEU A 590 -24.94 -19.87 -13.32
C LEU A 590 -23.43 -19.63 -13.38
N ILE A 591 -22.91 -18.77 -12.49
CA ILE A 591 -21.46 -18.55 -12.35
C ILE A 591 -20.89 -19.74 -11.59
N ILE A 592 -20.16 -20.61 -12.30
CA ILE A 592 -19.65 -21.89 -11.78
C ILE A 592 -18.34 -22.27 -12.46
N PRO A 593 -17.24 -22.66 -11.75
CA PRO A 593 -17.08 -22.51 -10.29
C PRO A 593 -17.03 -21.05 -9.83
N SER A 594 -17.23 -20.81 -8.53
CA SER A 594 -17.24 -19.51 -7.88
C SER A 594 -16.66 -19.60 -6.48
N PHE A 595 -16.06 -18.53 -6.01
CA PHE A 595 -15.49 -18.46 -4.65
C PHE A 595 -15.78 -17.10 -4.03
N SER A 596 -16.27 -17.12 -2.79
CA SER A 596 -16.36 -15.92 -1.94
C SER A 596 -15.23 -15.94 -0.92
N PRO A 597 -14.12 -15.22 -1.15
CA PRO A 597 -12.97 -15.30 -0.26
C PRO A 597 -13.26 -14.64 1.10
N GLU A 598 -12.74 -15.20 2.18
CA GLU A 598 -12.16 -16.55 2.31
C GLU A 598 -13.13 -17.50 3.01
N ASN A 599 -14.42 -17.42 2.67
CA ASN A 599 -15.53 -18.09 3.35
C ASN A 599 -16.02 -19.34 2.59
N LYS A 600 -16.71 -20.20 3.30
CA LYS A 600 -17.41 -21.38 2.78
C LYS A 600 -18.78 -21.55 3.43
N PRO A 601 -19.77 -22.15 2.74
CA PRO A 601 -21.10 -22.37 3.29
C PRO A 601 -21.06 -23.19 4.58
N LEU A 602 -21.94 -22.88 5.49
CA LEU A 602 -22.01 -23.56 6.78
C LEU A 602 -22.28 -25.06 6.58
N GLY A 603 -21.37 -25.89 7.14
CA GLY A 603 -21.44 -27.34 7.03
C GLY A 603 -20.75 -27.93 5.80
N TYR A 604 -20.18 -27.10 4.90
CA TYR A 604 -19.41 -27.53 3.75
C TYR A 604 -17.92 -27.65 4.07
N LYS A 605 -17.27 -28.65 3.46
CA LYS A 605 -15.82 -28.82 3.54
C LYS A 605 -15.09 -27.95 2.51
N SER A 606 -15.68 -27.79 1.34
CA SER A 606 -15.12 -27.01 0.22
C SER A 606 -15.63 -25.57 0.22
N ALA A 607 -14.78 -24.63 -0.19
CA ALA A 607 -15.16 -23.26 -0.51
C ALA A 607 -15.46 -23.03 -2.02
N ILE A 608 -15.33 -24.12 -2.83
CA ILE A 608 -15.72 -24.07 -4.25
C ILE A 608 -17.24 -24.12 -4.32
N THR A 609 -17.85 -23.10 -4.89
CA THR A 609 -19.30 -22.87 -4.87
C THR A 609 -19.81 -22.45 -6.25
N ALA A 610 -21.06 -21.98 -6.30
CA ALA A 610 -21.63 -21.29 -7.45
C ALA A 610 -22.34 -20.01 -7.00
N ASN A 611 -22.42 -19.03 -7.89
CA ASN A 611 -23.12 -17.77 -7.68
C ASN A 611 -22.75 -17.07 -6.37
N ALA A 612 -21.46 -16.94 -6.04
CA ALA A 612 -21.02 -16.05 -4.97
C ALA A 612 -21.49 -14.61 -5.28
N ALA A 613 -22.05 -13.93 -4.31
CA ALA A 613 -22.56 -12.56 -4.47
C ALA A 613 -21.46 -11.58 -4.91
N MET A 614 -20.21 -11.81 -4.50
CA MET A 614 -19.05 -11.05 -4.98
C MET A 614 -18.87 -11.19 -6.50
N ASP A 615 -18.96 -12.40 -7.04
CA ASP A 615 -18.82 -12.65 -8.47
C ASP A 615 -19.97 -12.02 -9.27
N ILE A 616 -21.19 -12.10 -8.74
CA ILE A 616 -22.36 -11.44 -9.37
C ILE A 616 -22.15 -9.93 -9.46
N ALA A 617 -21.69 -9.32 -8.33
CA ALA A 617 -21.44 -7.88 -8.27
C ALA A 617 -20.32 -7.46 -9.23
N ALA A 618 -19.22 -8.21 -9.25
CA ALA A 618 -18.07 -7.95 -10.09
C ALA A 618 -18.37 -8.10 -11.58
N ALA A 619 -19.16 -9.11 -11.96
CA ALA A 619 -19.64 -9.29 -13.33
C ALA A 619 -20.51 -8.11 -13.79
N LYS A 620 -21.49 -7.70 -12.97
CA LYS A 620 -22.35 -6.55 -13.25
C LYS A 620 -21.54 -5.26 -13.43
N ASP A 621 -20.54 -5.02 -12.59
CA ASP A 621 -19.69 -3.84 -12.70
C ASP A 621 -18.88 -3.82 -14.00
N ILE A 622 -18.24 -4.93 -14.35
CA ILE A 622 -17.45 -5.01 -15.59
C ILE A 622 -18.31 -4.83 -16.82
N VAL A 623 -19.49 -5.45 -16.87
CA VAL A 623 -20.40 -5.31 -18.00
C VAL A 623 -20.83 -3.85 -18.17
N ARG A 624 -21.15 -3.16 -17.08
CA ARG A 624 -21.53 -1.74 -17.10
C ARG A 624 -20.36 -0.83 -17.49
N MET A 625 -19.19 -1.03 -16.89
CA MET A 625 -17.97 -0.28 -17.25
C MET A 625 -17.59 -0.49 -18.73
N TYR A 626 -17.73 -1.72 -19.23
CA TYR A 626 -17.48 -2.04 -20.62
C TYR A 626 -18.48 -1.32 -21.55
N ILE A 627 -19.77 -1.32 -21.22
CA ILE A 627 -20.81 -0.59 -21.97
C ILE A 627 -20.48 0.91 -22.04
N ASP A 628 -20.14 1.50 -20.91
CA ASP A 628 -19.81 2.92 -20.82
C ASP A 628 -18.55 3.26 -21.64
N MET A 629 -17.53 2.42 -21.55
CA MET A 629 -16.29 2.59 -22.29
C MET A 629 -16.51 2.49 -23.80
N GLU A 630 -17.20 1.46 -24.28
CA GLU A 630 -17.48 1.28 -25.70
C GLU A 630 -18.37 2.42 -26.26
N ALA A 631 -19.37 2.85 -25.47
CA ALA A 631 -20.23 3.98 -25.84
C ALA A 631 -19.47 5.32 -25.85
N GLY A 632 -18.44 5.47 -25.02
CA GLY A 632 -17.56 6.64 -24.99
C GLY A 632 -16.57 6.69 -26.15
N LEU A 633 -15.92 5.57 -26.46
CA LEU A 633 -14.93 5.47 -27.55
C LEU A 633 -15.55 5.49 -28.94
N LYS A 634 -16.75 4.93 -29.10
CA LYS A 634 -17.51 4.87 -30.38
C LYS A 634 -16.73 4.25 -31.55
N GLU A 635 -15.84 3.29 -31.25
CA GLU A 635 -15.11 2.58 -32.29
C GLU A 635 -16.04 1.75 -33.20
N LYS A 636 -15.56 1.41 -34.38
CA LYS A 636 -16.39 0.62 -35.38
C LYS A 636 -16.98 -0.63 -34.72
N GLY A 637 -18.28 -0.82 -34.86
CA GLY A 637 -19.02 -1.98 -34.31
C GLY A 637 -19.41 -1.84 -32.81
N TYR A 638 -19.14 -0.69 -32.16
CA TYR A 638 -19.45 -0.51 -30.73
C TYR A 638 -20.92 -0.73 -30.36
N LYS A 639 -21.86 -0.38 -31.27
CA LYS A 639 -23.31 -0.55 -31.03
C LYS A 639 -23.70 -2.01 -30.83
N ASP A 640 -23.09 -2.91 -31.61
CA ASP A 640 -23.37 -4.35 -31.52
C ASP A 640 -22.74 -4.91 -30.24
N ARG A 641 -21.52 -4.48 -29.90
CA ARG A 641 -20.85 -4.86 -28.65
C ARG A 641 -21.63 -4.39 -27.40
N VAL A 642 -22.13 -3.16 -27.42
CA VAL A 642 -22.99 -2.62 -26.34
C VAL A 642 -24.30 -3.40 -26.23
N LYS A 643 -24.90 -3.78 -27.36
CA LYS A 643 -26.16 -4.59 -27.39
C LYS A 643 -25.92 -5.98 -26.79
N GLU A 644 -24.81 -6.62 -27.15
CA GLU A 644 -24.43 -7.93 -26.62
C GLU A 644 -24.18 -7.85 -25.09
N ALA A 645 -23.44 -6.82 -24.65
CA ALA A 645 -23.14 -6.62 -23.24
C ALA A 645 -24.41 -6.35 -22.40
N LYS A 646 -25.36 -5.59 -22.91
CA LYS A 646 -26.66 -5.38 -22.26
C LYS A 646 -27.44 -6.68 -22.08
N LEU A 647 -27.41 -7.55 -23.10
CA LEU A 647 -28.05 -8.86 -23.00
C LEU A 647 -27.38 -9.72 -21.93
N LEU A 648 -26.05 -9.68 -21.83
CA LEU A 648 -25.33 -10.37 -20.77
C LEU A 648 -25.72 -9.83 -19.38
N ASP A 649 -25.78 -8.48 -19.18
CA ASP A 649 -26.21 -7.86 -17.92
C ASP A 649 -27.62 -8.32 -17.49
N GLU A 650 -28.56 -8.37 -18.44
CA GLU A 650 -29.93 -8.85 -18.21
C GLU A 650 -29.97 -10.34 -17.81
N GLN A 651 -29.00 -11.13 -18.22
CA GLN A 651 -28.95 -12.58 -18.01
C GLN A 651 -28.04 -13.00 -16.86
N LEU A 652 -27.28 -12.08 -16.25
CA LEU A 652 -26.51 -12.36 -15.04
C LEU A 652 -27.42 -12.79 -13.87
N PRO A 653 -26.91 -13.60 -12.93
CA PRO A 653 -27.65 -14.00 -11.73
C PRO A 653 -28.10 -12.79 -10.91
N GLU A 654 -29.21 -12.95 -10.17
CA GLU A 654 -29.68 -11.94 -9.22
C GLU A 654 -29.22 -12.28 -7.80
N TYR A 655 -29.06 -11.22 -6.98
CA TYR A 655 -28.83 -11.41 -5.55
C TYR A 655 -30.00 -12.11 -4.88
N GLN A 656 -29.68 -12.97 -3.93
CA GLN A 656 -30.66 -13.60 -3.08
C GLN A 656 -30.60 -13.00 -1.68
N PHE A 657 -31.73 -13.06 -0.97
CA PHE A 657 -31.86 -12.51 0.36
C PHE A 657 -32.27 -13.61 1.34
N ASP A 658 -31.78 -13.56 2.57
CA ASP A 658 -32.19 -14.47 3.63
C ASP A 658 -33.52 -14.03 4.27
N LYS A 659 -33.99 -14.81 5.27
CA LYS A 659 -35.25 -14.52 5.97
C LYS A 659 -35.20 -13.22 6.79
N SER A 660 -34.02 -12.71 7.12
CA SER A 660 -33.84 -11.42 7.80
C SER A 660 -33.82 -10.23 6.84
N GLY A 661 -33.85 -10.49 5.53
CA GLY A 661 -33.69 -9.48 4.48
C GLY A 661 -32.22 -9.16 4.16
N ALA A 662 -31.25 -9.87 4.74
CA ALA A 662 -29.84 -9.70 4.43
C ALA A 662 -29.49 -10.27 3.05
N ILE A 663 -28.58 -9.62 2.34
CA ILE A 663 -27.99 -10.19 1.13
C ILE A 663 -27.23 -11.47 1.48
N ARG A 664 -27.47 -12.52 0.71
CA ARG A 664 -26.81 -13.81 0.88
C ARG A 664 -25.42 -13.81 0.27
N GLU A 665 -24.47 -14.50 0.89
CA GLU A 665 -23.12 -14.66 0.37
C GLU A 665 -23.09 -15.56 -0.87
N TRP A 666 -24.02 -16.52 -0.97
CA TRP A 666 -24.20 -17.37 -2.15
C TRP A 666 -25.65 -17.32 -2.62
N SER A 667 -25.85 -16.90 -3.87
CA SER A 667 -27.19 -16.80 -4.50
C SER A 667 -27.70 -18.14 -5.00
N MET A 668 -27.59 -19.18 -4.12
CA MET A 668 -28.08 -20.54 -4.33
C MET A 668 -28.82 -20.97 -3.07
N LYS A 669 -30.05 -21.47 -3.22
CA LYS A 669 -30.92 -21.84 -2.10
C LYS A 669 -30.37 -22.98 -1.23
N GLU A 670 -29.53 -23.83 -1.81
CA GLU A 670 -28.95 -25.02 -1.19
C GLU A 670 -27.87 -24.68 -0.17
N TYR A 671 -27.15 -23.56 -0.32
CA TYR A 671 -26.12 -23.14 0.59
C TYR A 671 -26.71 -22.51 1.86
N LYS A 672 -26.05 -22.73 2.99
CA LYS A 672 -26.37 -22.07 4.26
C LYS A 672 -25.36 -20.97 4.53
N GLU A 673 -25.84 -19.81 4.96
CA GLU A 673 -24.98 -18.69 5.33
C GLU A 673 -24.04 -19.06 6.49
N ASN A 674 -22.77 -18.64 6.37
CA ASN A 674 -21.78 -18.75 7.43
C ASN A 674 -21.39 -17.35 7.89
N ASN A 675 -22.18 -16.81 8.82
CA ASN A 675 -21.95 -15.46 9.35
C ASN A 675 -20.86 -15.42 10.43
N ALA A 676 -20.40 -16.55 10.95
CA ALA A 676 -19.30 -16.61 11.90
C ALA A 676 -17.93 -16.53 11.18
N HIS A 677 -17.73 -15.52 10.33
CA HIS A 677 -16.53 -15.29 9.53
C HIS A 677 -16.13 -13.82 9.52
N ARG A 678 -14.82 -13.53 9.39
CA ARG A 678 -14.28 -12.16 9.41
C ARG A 678 -14.49 -11.37 8.13
N HIS A 679 -14.44 -12.05 6.97
CA HIS A 679 -14.56 -11.40 5.65
C HIS A 679 -16.01 -11.08 5.28
N ILE A 680 -16.19 -10.03 4.48
CA ILE A 680 -17.47 -9.53 3.99
C ILE A 680 -17.49 -9.38 2.47
N SER A 681 -16.84 -10.29 1.76
CA SER A 681 -16.68 -10.26 0.29
C SER A 681 -18.00 -10.15 -0.48
N HIS A 682 -19.10 -10.70 0.06
CA HIS A 682 -20.45 -10.57 -0.50
C HIS A 682 -21.00 -9.13 -0.50
N LEU A 683 -20.36 -8.21 0.22
CA LEU A 683 -20.71 -6.79 0.24
C LEU A 683 -19.93 -5.96 -0.79
N TYR A 684 -19.25 -6.61 -1.73
CA TYR A 684 -18.60 -5.96 -2.87
C TYR A 684 -19.54 -4.97 -3.59
N CYS A 685 -20.83 -5.26 -3.69
CA CYS A 685 -21.84 -4.39 -4.30
C CYS A 685 -22.00 -3.03 -3.58
N ALA A 686 -21.61 -2.94 -2.30
CA ALA A 686 -21.60 -1.69 -1.54
C ALA A 686 -20.25 -0.98 -1.66
N TRP A 687 -19.15 -1.70 -1.41
CA TRP A 687 -17.79 -1.24 -1.62
C TRP A 687 -16.90 -2.42 -2.08
N PRO A 688 -16.11 -2.26 -3.15
CA PRO A 688 -15.76 -1.03 -3.88
C PRO A 688 -16.81 -0.56 -4.90
N SER A 689 -17.79 -1.38 -5.25
CA SER A 689 -18.84 -1.05 -6.20
C SER A 689 -19.73 0.11 -5.74
N TYR A 690 -20.55 0.61 -6.66
CA TYR A 690 -21.50 1.71 -6.45
C TYR A 690 -22.97 1.25 -6.53
N GLN A 691 -23.24 -0.07 -6.54
CA GLN A 691 -24.56 -0.61 -6.82
C GLN A 691 -25.60 -0.22 -5.78
N THR A 692 -25.18 -0.06 -4.52
CA THR A 692 -26.08 0.34 -3.41
C THR A 692 -26.49 1.82 -3.44
N GLN A 693 -25.82 2.68 -4.23
CA GLN A 693 -26.04 4.12 -4.17
C GLN A 693 -27.40 4.55 -4.72
N ASN A 694 -27.90 3.81 -5.69
CA ASN A 694 -29.21 4.05 -6.31
C ASN A 694 -30.24 2.95 -5.99
N ASP A 695 -29.90 2.02 -5.10
CA ASP A 695 -30.76 0.92 -4.64
C ASP A 695 -30.82 0.84 -3.13
N THR A 696 -31.80 1.54 -2.56
CA THR A 696 -32.04 1.57 -1.10
C THR A 696 -32.35 0.17 -0.54
N SER A 697 -33.01 -0.70 -1.32
CA SER A 697 -33.32 -2.07 -0.88
C SER A 697 -32.05 -2.88 -0.74
N LEU A 698 -31.17 -2.83 -1.74
CA LEU A 698 -29.86 -3.49 -1.69
C LEU A 698 -28.99 -2.92 -0.57
N ALA A 699 -28.99 -1.60 -0.37
CA ALA A 699 -28.25 -0.97 0.72
C ALA A 699 -28.74 -1.47 2.11
N ASN A 700 -30.04 -1.58 2.30
CA ASN A 700 -30.62 -2.11 3.54
C ASN A 700 -30.27 -3.60 3.75
N ALA A 701 -30.27 -4.38 2.68
CA ALA A 701 -29.87 -5.79 2.74
C ALA A 701 -28.39 -5.95 3.12
N CYS A 702 -27.51 -5.08 2.61
CA CYS A 702 -26.09 -5.04 3.01
C CYS A 702 -25.93 -4.67 4.50
N ARG A 703 -26.67 -3.65 5.00
CA ARG A 703 -26.66 -3.30 6.44
C ARG A 703 -27.11 -4.49 7.30
N GLN A 704 -28.17 -5.19 6.89
CA GLN A 704 -28.66 -6.36 7.63
C GLN A 704 -27.61 -7.50 7.62
N ALA A 705 -26.86 -7.69 6.54
CA ALA A 705 -25.77 -8.67 6.47
C ALA A 705 -24.66 -8.35 7.47
N ILE A 706 -24.28 -7.07 7.63
CA ILE A 706 -23.31 -6.63 8.65
C ILE A 706 -23.84 -6.93 10.06
N VAL A 707 -25.10 -6.63 10.32
CA VAL A 707 -25.74 -6.93 11.62
C VAL A 707 -25.67 -8.44 11.93
N ASN A 708 -25.97 -9.29 10.95
CA ASN A 708 -25.90 -10.75 11.12
C ASN A 708 -24.46 -11.19 11.38
N ARG A 709 -23.48 -10.66 10.63
CA ARG A 709 -22.04 -10.92 10.78
C ARG A 709 -21.55 -10.54 12.18
N ASN A 710 -21.88 -9.35 12.65
CA ASN A 710 -21.49 -8.86 13.98
C ASN A 710 -22.09 -9.70 15.12
N ARG A 711 -23.34 -10.16 14.94
CA ARG A 711 -24.02 -11.01 15.94
C ARG A 711 -23.41 -12.41 16.04
N GLU A 712 -23.00 -13.00 14.92
CA GLU A 712 -22.61 -14.42 14.85
C GLU A 712 -21.10 -14.64 14.93
N ASN A 713 -20.29 -13.66 14.51
CA ASN A 713 -18.83 -13.69 14.67
C ASN A 713 -18.42 -13.17 16.05
N THR A 714 -18.67 -13.96 17.09
CA THR A 714 -18.39 -13.60 18.50
C THR A 714 -16.99 -14.04 18.95
N GLY A 715 -15.95 -13.66 18.22
CA GLY A 715 -14.55 -14.01 18.53
C GLY A 715 -14.15 -15.43 18.15
N LYS A 716 -14.95 -16.13 17.34
CA LYS A 716 -14.59 -17.45 16.80
C LYS A 716 -13.65 -17.35 15.60
N ASP A 717 -13.70 -16.24 14.90
CA ASP A 717 -12.82 -15.91 13.79
C ASP A 717 -12.25 -14.52 14.04
N ASP A 718 -10.96 -14.47 14.31
CA ASP A 718 -10.26 -13.23 14.69
C ASP A 718 -10.29 -12.23 13.50
N THR A 719 -10.97 -11.12 13.71
CA THR A 719 -11.05 -10.08 12.69
C THR A 719 -9.73 -9.30 12.66
N ALA A 720 -8.92 -9.58 11.66
CA ALA A 720 -7.72 -8.82 11.41
C ALA A 720 -8.03 -7.34 11.10
N SER A 721 -7.04 -6.48 11.25
CA SER A 721 -7.20 -5.03 11.11
C SER A 721 -7.75 -4.62 9.74
N HIS A 722 -7.28 -5.25 8.65
CA HIS A 722 -7.80 -5.01 7.30
C HIS A 722 -9.30 -5.34 7.18
N GLY A 723 -9.78 -6.35 7.91
CA GLY A 723 -11.21 -6.67 7.96
C GLY A 723 -12.05 -5.56 8.59
N TRP A 724 -11.53 -4.88 9.62
CA TRP A 724 -12.18 -3.70 10.21
C TRP A 724 -12.18 -2.52 9.24
N ILE A 725 -11.08 -2.30 8.50
CA ILE A 725 -11.02 -1.25 7.48
C ILE A 725 -12.01 -1.52 6.35
N HIS A 726 -12.05 -2.77 5.84
CA HIS A 726 -13.02 -3.15 4.79
C HIS A 726 -14.45 -2.87 5.25
N LYS A 727 -14.78 -3.27 6.50
CA LYS A 727 -16.11 -3.00 7.08
C LYS A 727 -16.40 -1.51 7.18
N ALA A 728 -15.43 -0.68 7.61
CA ALA A 728 -15.60 0.76 7.69
C ALA A 728 -15.81 1.42 6.34
N LEU A 729 -15.13 0.97 5.28
CA LEU A 729 -15.32 1.44 3.91
C LEU A 729 -16.73 1.09 3.38
N VAL A 730 -17.21 -0.12 3.67
CA VAL A 730 -18.59 -0.52 3.35
C VAL A 730 -19.60 0.33 4.12
N GLU A 731 -19.41 0.53 5.43
CA GLU A 731 -20.31 1.36 6.27
C GLU A 731 -20.29 2.83 5.82
N ALA A 732 -19.16 3.37 5.38
CA ALA A 732 -19.08 4.72 4.83
C ALA A 732 -19.93 4.85 3.55
N ARG A 733 -19.85 3.86 2.66
CA ARG A 733 -20.71 3.80 1.44
C ARG A 733 -22.17 3.59 1.76
N LEU A 734 -22.49 2.87 2.84
CA LEU A 734 -23.84 2.74 3.37
C LEU A 734 -24.27 3.95 4.21
N LYS A 735 -23.40 4.96 4.38
CA LYS A 735 -23.69 6.23 5.06
C LYS A 735 -24.05 6.05 6.55
N ASN A 736 -23.37 5.11 7.21
CA ASN A 736 -23.54 4.80 8.62
C ASN A 736 -22.44 5.48 9.46
N SER A 737 -22.68 6.74 9.84
CA SER A 737 -21.71 7.58 10.54
C SER A 737 -21.24 7.01 11.88
N GLU A 738 -22.14 6.41 12.63
CA GLU A 738 -21.84 5.87 13.95
C GLU A 738 -20.98 4.59 13.84
N ALA A 739 -21.29 3.70 12.90
CA ALA A 739 -20.49 2.50 12.68
C ALA A 739 -19.07 2.82 12.20
N VAL A 740 -18.92 3.81 11.31
CA VAL A 740 -17.60 4.28 10.85
C VAL A 740 -16.80 4.83 12.04
N TYR A 741 -17.40 5.70 12.85
CA TYR A 741 -16.74 6.23 14.04
C TYR A 741 -16.35 5.13 15.03
N ASP A 742 -17.25 4.20 15.32
CA ASP A 742 -17.00 3.12 16.27
C ASP A 742 -15.86 2.20 15.84
N ILE A 743 -15.74 1.92 14.54
CA ILE A 743 -14.60 1.15 14.00
C ILE A 743 -13.30 1.94 14.12
N LEU A 744 -13.28 3.22 13.75
CA LEU A 744 -12.11 4.07 13.93
C LEU A 744 -11.71 4.15 15.42
N ASN A 745 -12.70 4.30 16.31
CA ASN A 745 -12.49 4.33 17.75
C ASN A 745 -11.91 3.00 18.28
N LEU A 746 -12.39 1.86 17.79
CA LEU A 746 -11.84 0.54 18.11
C LEU A 746 -10.37 0.45 17.70
N LEU A 747 -10.05 0.87 16.47
CA LEU A 747 -8.68 0.79 15.95
C LEU A 747 -7.70 1.66 16.76
N VAL A 748 -8.04 2.91 17.04
CA VAL A 748 -7.14 3.81 17.81
C VAL A 748 -6.99 3.40 19.27
N HIS A 749 -7.95 2.63 19.84
CA HIS A 749 -7.85 2.07 21.20
C HIS A 749 -7.14 0.72 21.24
N SER A 750 -6.96 0.05 20.10
CA SER A 750 -6.26 -1.23 20.04
C SER A 750 -4.73 -1.02 20.10
N ASP A 751 -3.97 -2.12 20.15
CA ASP A 751 -2.50 -2.08 20.13
C ASP A 751 -1.92 -2.14 18.71
N ILE A 752 -2.73 -1.79 17.70
CA ILE A 752 -2.36 -1.91 16.29
C ILE A 752 -1.24 -0.96 15.87
N PHE A 753 -1.14 0.22 16.49
CA PHE A 753 -0.16 1.23 16.08
C PHE A 753 1.16 1.05 16.81
N TYR A 754 2.25 0.99 16.05
CA TYR A 754 3.60 1.18 16.54
C TYR A 754 3.87 2.66 16.86
N THR A 755 5.00 2.99 17.47
CA THR A 755 5.35 4.39 17.77
C THR A 755 5.66 5.20 16.53
N SER A 756 6.02 4.54 15.44
CA SER A 756 6.10 5.11 14.09
C SER A 756 4.73 5.48 13.49
N LEU A 757 3.63 5.08 14.12
CA LEU A 757 2.26 5.06 13.62
C LEU A 757 2.03 4.13 12.41
N PHE A 758 2.97 3.24 12.09
CA PHE A 758 2.68 2.10 11.23
C PHE A 758 1.80 1.09 11.97
N THR A 759 1.19 0.16 11.25
CA THR A 759 0.16 -0.72 11.80
C THR A 759 0.57 -2.20 11.75
N ASP A 760 0.10 -2.96 12.73
CA ASP A 760 0.19 -4.42 12.76
C ASP A 760 -1.02 -5.05 12.04
N HIS A 761 -0.87 -6.30 11.62
CA HIS A 761 -1.96 -7.07 11.03
C HIS A 761 -3.10 -7.33 12.03
N ASN A 762 -2.79 -7.51 13.31
CA ASN A 762 -3.76 -7.80 14.35
C ASN A 762 -3.88 -6.65 15.35
N THR A 763 -5.08 -6.37 15.79
CA THR A 763 -5.38 -5.32 16.77
C THR A 763 -4.72 -5.54 18.14
N ASN A 764 -4.30 -6.76 18.43
CA ASN A 764 -3.58 -7.15 19.66
C ASN A 764 -2.12 -7.54 19.40
N ARG A 765 -1.58 -7.27 18.23
CA ARG A 765 -0.22 -7.66 17.79
C ARG A 765 0.10 -9.16 17.95
N ALA A 766 -0.90 -10.02 17.92
CA ALA A 766 -0.71 -11.46 18.20
C ALA A 766 0.28 -12.14 17.23
N LYS A 767 0.46 -11.61 16.02
CA LYS A 767 1.39 -12.13 15.02
C LYS A 767 2.67 -11.30 14.90
N GLY A 768 2.68 -10.07 15.40
CA GLY A 768 3.80 -9.16 15.29
C GLY A 768 4.21 -8.87 13.84
N VAL A 769 3.25 -8.67 12.94
CA VAL A 769 3.49 -8.48 11.51
C VAL A 769 3.04 -7.10 11.09
N ALA A 770 3.97 -6.23 10.76
CA ALA A 770 3.64 -4.92 10.22
C ALA A 770 2.92 -5.04 8.87
N CYS A 771 1.78 -4.36 8.75
CA CYS A 771 0.99 -4.28 7.52
C CYS A 771 0.49 -2.85 7.33
N THR A 772 0.56 -2.35 6.10
CA THR A 772 0.16 -0.97 5.79
C THR A 772 -1.27 -0.83 5.31
N ASP A 773 -1.97 -1.93 5.09
CA ASP A 773 -3.36 -1.95 4.65
C ASP A 773 -4.28 -1.16 5.58
N THR A 774 -4.10 -1.31 6.88
CA THR A 774 -4.87 -0.56 7.88
C THR A 774 -4.52 0.92 7.86
N LEU A 775 -3.24 1.27 7.93
CA LEU A 775 -2.81 2.67 7.93
C LEU A 775 -3.33 3.40 6.70
N PHE A 776 -3.08 2.86 5.51
CA PHE A 776 -3.48 3.52 4.26
C PHE A 776 -4.99 3.51 4.05
N GLY A 777 -5.67 2.44 4.48
CA GLY A 777 -7.13 2.33 4.44
C GLY A 777 -7.85 3.34 5.31
N ILE A 778 -7.26 3.78 6.44
CA ILE A 778 -7.82 4.87 7.28
C ILE A 778 -7.94 6.17 6.47
N ALA A 779 -6.97 6.49 5.61
CA ALA A 779 -7.09 7.64 4.73
C ALA A 779 -8.29 7.52 3.77
N GLY A 780 -8.55 6.32 3.25
CA GLY A 780 -9.72 6.03 2.43
C GLY A 780 -11.03 6.20 3.21
N ILE A 781 -11.11 5.70 4.44
CA ILE A 781 -12.29 5.86 5.31
C ILE A 781 -12.57 7.33 5.60
N VAL A 782 -11.55 8.09 5.98
CA VAL A 782 -11.70 9.53 6.29
C VAL A 782 -12.18 10.30 5.06
N ASN A 783 -11.62 10.02 3.88
CA ASN A 783 -12.06 10.66 2.65
C ASN A 783 -13.53 10.34 2.33
N GLU A 784 -13.92 9.06 2.35
CA GLU A 784 -15.30 8.62 2.07
C GLU A 784 -16.28 9.08 3.16
N MET A 785 -15.85 9.20 4.41
CA MET A 785 -16.65 9.75 5.51
C MET A 785 -17.00 11.23 5.29
N LEU A 786 -16.05 12.01 4.75
CA LEU A 786 -16.19 13.44 4.54
C LEU A 786 -16.85 13.77 3.20
N VAL A 787 -16.49 13.06 2.12
CA VAL A 787 -16.97 13.34 0.77
C VAL A 787 -17.16 12.02 0.00
N TYR A 788 -18.39 11.62 -0.22
CA TYR A 788 -18.73 10.62 -1.22
C TYR A 788 -18.86 11.29 -2.59
N SER A 789 -18.45 10.63 -3.64
CA SER A 789 -18.74 11.05 -4.99
C SER A 789 -18.85 9.88 -5.98
N ASP A 790 -19.65 10.08 -7.01
CA ASP A 790 -19.63 9.35 -8.28
C ASP A 790 -19.59 10.37 -9.43
N ARG A 791 -19.75 9.92 -10.68
CA ARG A 791 -19.68 10.82 -11.86
C ARG A 791 -20.75 11.91 -11.88
N SER A 792 -21.84 11.71 -11.16
CA SER A 792 -23.04 12.57 -11.20
C SER A 792 -23.40 13.21 -9.86
N THR A 793 -22.69 12.84 -8.80
CA THR A 793 -23.07 13.21 -7.44
C THR A 793 -21.84 13.55 -6.60
N ILE A 794 -21.94 14.59 -5.79
CA ILE A 794 -21.04 14.88 -4.67
C ILE A 794 -21.91 15.00 -3.42
N GLU A 795 -21.74 14.11 -2.47
CA GLU A 795 -22.42 14.16 -1.17
C GLU A 795 -21.44 14.52 -0.06
N LEU A 796 -21.77 15.59 0.65
CA LEU A 796 -20.97 16.08 1.76
C LEU A 796 -21.33 15.35 3.05
N PHE A 797 -20.32 14.95 3.80
CA PHE A 797 -20.44 14.33 5.11
C PHE A 797 -21.33 13.07 5.15
N PRO A 798 -21.27 12.15 4.17
CA PRO A 798 -22.19 11.02 4.10
C PRO A 798 -22.14 10.13 5.36
N ALA A 799 -20.96 10.06 6.01
CA ALA A 799 -20.76 9.21 7.19
C ALA A 799 -19.98 9.91 8.32
N LEU A 800 -20.07 11.22 8.43
CA LEU A 800 -19.46 12.00 9.51
C LEU A 800 -20.29 11.90 10.79
N SER A 801 -19.70 11.42 11.90
CA SER A 801 -20.32 11.40 13.21
C SER A 801 -20.26 12.76 13.89
N SER A 802 -21.28 13.11 14.69
CA SER A 802 -21.32 14.30 15.54
C SER A 802 -20.18 14.36 16.56
N ARG A 803 -19.56 13.21 16.84
CA ARG A 803 -18.36 13.10 17.70
C ARG A 803 -17.09 13.67 17.07
N ILE A 804 -17.12 14.06 15.77
CA ILE A 804 -16.11 14.87 15.10
C ILE A 804 -16.75 16.24 14.74
N PRO A 805 -16.95 17.11 15.74
CA PRO A 805 -17.87 18.25 15.60
C PRO A 805 -17.35 19.39 14.74
N LYS A 806 -16.05 19.46 14.46
CA LYS A 806 -15.45 20.50 13.65
C LYS A 806 -14.23 20.00 12.90
N GLY A 807 -13.95 20.62 11.79
CA GLY A 807 -12.74 20.36 11.03
C GLY A 807 -12.70 21.10 9.70
N LYS A 808 -11.61 20.88 8.99
CA LYS A 808 -11.38 21.41 7.66
C LYS A 808 -10.58 20.39 6.85
N VAL A 809 -11.03 20.12 5.64
CA VAL A 809 -10.27 19.36 4.66
C VAL A 809 -10.11 20.19 3.38
N CYS A 810 -8.93 20.10 2.77
CA CYS A 810 -8.62 20.76 1.51
C CYS A 810 -8.04 19.79 0.52
N GLY A 811 -8.29 19.98 -0.78
CA GLY A 811 -7.61 19.33 -1.88
C GLY A 811 -8.13 17.96 -2.29
N LEU A 812 -9.19 17.44 -1.67
CA LEU A 812 -9.77 16.14 -2.06
C LEU A 812 -10.26 16.18 -3.51
N MET A 813 -10.04 15.07 -4.21
CA MET A 813 -10.54 14.84 -5.57
C MET A 813 -11.88 14.12 -5.53
N THR A 814 -12.74 14.45 -6.46
CA THR A 814 -14.04 13.76 -6.61
C THR A 814 -14.14 13.07 -7.97
N ARG A 815 -14.91 11.99 -8.01
CA ARG A 815 -15.20 11.23 -9.24
C ARG A 815 -16.09 12.01 -10.22
N ALA A 816 -16.66 13.13 -9.79
CA ALA A 816 -17.35 14.09 -10.66
C ALA A 816 -16.39 15.03 -11.43
N GLY A 817 -15.07 14.86 -11.26
CA GLY A 817 -14.07 15.74 -11.89
C GLY A 817 -13.98 17.14 -11.28
N VAL A 818 -14.20 17.21 -9.98
CA VAL A 818 -14.15 18.43 -9.18
C VAL A 818 -13.16 18.25 -8.03
N ARG A 819 -12.35 19.25 -7.77
CA ARG A 819 -11.51 19.29 -6.57
C ARG A 819 -12.22 20.08 -5.47
N ILE A 820 -12.25 19.53 -4.27
CA ILE A 820 -12.68 20.23 -3.05
C ILE A 820 -11.51 21.11 -2.58
N ASP A 821 -11.49 22.38 -2.95
CA ASP A 821 -10.42 23.29 -2.52
C ASP A 821 -10.42 23.51 -1.02
N SER A 822 -11.61 23.61 -0.42
CA SER A 822 -11.79 23.55 1.03
C SER A 822 -13.22 23.16 1.39
N LEU A 823 -13.34 22.31 2.40
CA LEU A 823 -14.58 21.98 3.09
C LEU A 823 -14.33 22.12 4.59
N GLU A 824 -14.99 23.10 5.21
CA GLU A 824 -14.88 23.39 6.64
C GLU A 824 -16.25 23.24 7.28
N TRP A 825 -16.31 22.67 8.47
CA TRP A 825 -17.55 22.39 9.17
C TRP A 825 -17.44 22.66 10.67
N CYS A 826 -18.56 23.00 11.27
CA CYS A 826 -18.80 22.98 12.71
C CYS A 826 -20.22 22.49 12.97
N ILE A 827 -20.38 21.50 13.84
CA ILE A 827 -21.65 20.92 14.28
C ILE A 827 -21.90 21.36 15.72
N ASN A 828 -23.07 21.92 16.02
CA ASN A 828 -23.43 22.27 17.38
C ASN A 828 -23.75 20.99 18.18
N THR A 829 -22.89 20.59 19.11
CA THR A 829 -23.09 19.39 19.94
C THR A 829 -23.86 19.65 21.25
N GLY A 830 -24.31 20.88 21.50
CA GLY A 830 -24.99 21.25 22.75
C GLY A 830 -24.12 21.14 24.01
N THR A 831 -22.83 20.88 23.88
CA THR A 831 -21.91 20.75 25.01
C THR A 831 -21.47 22.15 25.45
N GLU A 832 -21.80 22.53 26.72
CA GLU A 832 -21.30 23.71 27.41
C GLU A 832 -19.77 23.70 27.43
N GLY A 833 -19.13 24.55 26.66
CA GLY A 833 -17.67 24.74 26.68
C GLY A 833 -17.06 25.30 25.42
N LEU A 834 -17.68 25.24 24.26
CA LEU A 834 -17.26 25.90 23.03
C LEU A 834 -17.94 27.29 22.94
N LYS A 835 -17.38 28.28 23.59
CA LYS A 835 -17.71 29.69 23.29
C LYS A 835 -17.19 30.03 21.92
N THR A 836 -18.03 29.87 20.89
CA THR A 836 -17.82 30.52 19.60
C THR A 836 -18.50 31.87 19.63
N ASP A 837 -17.82 32.91 19.18
CA ASP A 837 -18.38 34.29 19.05
C ASP A 837 -19.46 34.37 17.94
N MET A 838 -20.00 33.23 17.47
CA MET A 838 -21.00 33.12 16.42
C MET A 838 -22.38 32.77 16.99
N LYS A 839 -23.39 33.52 16.57
CA LYS A 839 -24.77 33.53 17.10
C LYS A 839 -25.54 32.22 16.92
N ASP A 840 -25.16 31.32 15.97
CA ASP A 840 -25.82 30.05 15.72
C ASP A 840 -24.75 29.00 15.40
N GLY A 841 -24.60 27.98 16.22
CA GLY A 841 -23.48 27.02 16.32
C GLY A 841 -23.22 26.07 15.14
N PHE A 842 -23.81 26.32 13.97
CA PHE A 842 -23.56 25.51 12.76
C PHE A 842 -22.96 26.35 11.66
N TYR A 843 -21.93 25.85 10.96
CA TYR A 843 -21.54 26.38 9.68
C TYR A 843 -20.94 25.31 8.76
N ILE A 844 -21.09 25.52 7.46
CA ILE A 844 -20.40 24.80 6.40
C ILE A 844 -19.85 25.80 5.41
N LYS A 845 -18.54 25.70 5.13
CA LYS A 845 -17.91 26.47 4.06
C LYS A 845 -17.37 25.51 3.04
N LEU A 846 -17.86 25.62 1.82
CA LEU A 846 -17.41 24.80 0.69
C LEU A 846 -16.82 25.72 -0.39
N LYS A 847 -15.64 25.36 -0.88
CA LYS A 847 -15.07 25.90 -2.12
C LYS A 847 -14.63 24.73 -2.99
N ILE A 848 -15.00 24.75 -4.25
CA ILE A 848 -14.66 23.72 -5.23
C ILE A 848 -14.19 24.33 -6.54
N THR A 849 -13.37 23.59 -7.28
CA THR A 849 -12.93 23.92 -8.65
C THR A 849 -13.22 22.77 -9.59
N ALA A 850 -13.88 23.02 -10.70
CA ALA A 850 -14.08 22.03 -11.75
C ALA A 850 -12.78 21.81 -12.54
N LEU A 851 -12.36 20.56 -12.70
CA LEU A 851 -11.15 20.18 -13.44
C LEU A 851 -11.44 19.94 -14.93
N ARG A 852 -12.71 19.76 -15.26
CA ARG A 852 -13.28 19.62 -16.61
C ARG A 852 -14.72 20.14 -16.62
N ASP A 853 -15.30 20.30 -17.80
CA ASP A 853 -16.74 20.56 -17.91
C ASP A 853 -17.50 19.42 -17.21
N THR A 854 -18.33 19.76 -16.24
CA THR A 854 -19.02 18.76 -15.42
C THR A 854 -20.39 19.27 -14.95
N GLU A 855 -21.29 18.33 -14.68
CA GLU A 855 -22.62 18.57 -14.10
C GLU A 855 -22.90 17.47 -13.06
N PHE A 856 -23.25 17.87 -11.84
CA PHE A 856 -23.46 16.94 -10.73
C PHE A 856 -24.49 17.48 -9.73
N GLY A 857 -25.14 16.55 -9.03
CA GLY A 857 -25.95 16.90 -7.85
C GLY A 857 -25.05 17.08 -6.62
N LEU A 858 -25.11 18.27 -6.01
CA LEU A 858 -24.53 18.48 -4.68
C LEU A 858 -25.56 18.08 -3.63
N ILE A 859 -25.18 17.25 -2.66
CA ILE A 859 -26.10 16.66 -1.67
C ILE A 859 -25.54 16.82 -0.25
N LEU A 860 -26.44 17.19 0.69
CA LEU A 860 -26.20 17.17 2.13
C LEU A 860 -27.40 16.51 2.83
N LYS A 861 -27.21 15.26 3.28
CA LYS A 861 -28.28 14.46 3.92
C LYS A 861 -27.93 14.00 5.33
N ASN A 862 -26.74 14.30 5.82
CA ASN A 862 -26.30 13.86 7.14
C ASN A 862 -27.21 14.44 8.24
N GLU A 863 -27.66 13.57 9.16
CA GLU A 863 -28.59 13.92 10.24
C GLU A 863 -28.05 14.99 11.18
N ASN A 864 -26.75 15.09 11.34
CA ASN A 864 -26.09 16.11 12.16
C ASN A 864 -26.38 17.55 11.72
N PHE A 865 -26.87 17.72 10.50
CA PHE A 865 -27.24 19.00 9.91
C PHE A 865 -28.75 19.20 9.78
N ASN A 866 -29.59 18.38 10.47
CA ASN A 866 -31.04 18.44 10.37
C ASN A 866 -31.62 19.73 10.94
N GLU A 867 -30.96 20.41 11.87
CA GLU A 867 -31.39 21.69 12.45
C GLU A 867 -31.15 22.90 11.54
N MET A 868 -30.40 22.74 10.44
CA MET A 868 -30.24 23.81 9.44
C MET A 868 -31.60 24.21 8.83
N SER A 869 -31.75 25.52 8.48
CA SER A 869 -32.94 25.99 7.83
C SER A 869 -33.19 25.28 6.47
N LYS A 870 -34.44 25.26 6.00
CA LYS A 870 -34.76 24.72 4.68
C LYS A 870 -34.07 25.50 3.54
N GLU A 871 -33.90 26.79 3.70
CA GLU A 871 -33.22 27.66 2.74
C GLU A 871 -31.75 27.28 2.65
N ASP A 872 -31.06 27.17 3.77
CA ASP A 872 -29.66 26.79 3.84
C ASP A 872 -29.43 25.36 3.30
N LYS A 873 -30.30 24.39 3.64
CA LYS A 873 -30.22 23.04 3.06
C LYS A 873 -30.41 23.02 1.54
N SER A 874 -31.21 23.94 0.98
CA SER A 874 -31.44 24.01 -0.46
C SER A 874 -30.17 24.36 -1.23
N LEU A 875 -29.23 25.09 -0.63
CA LEU A 875 -27.94 25.43 -1.24
C LEU A 875 -27.03 24.19 -1.44
N PHE A 876 -27.24 23.15 -0.63
CA PHE A 876 -26.49 21.90 -0.73
C PHE A 876 -27.28 20.76 -1.39
N ASN A 877 -28.48 21.01 -1.90
CA ASN A 877 -29.31 19.98 -2.54
C ASN A 877 -29.77 20.49 -3.90
N GLN A 878 -28.84 20.69 -4.83
CA GLN A 878 -29.06 21.25 -6.14
C GLN A 878 -28.14 20.66 -7.21
N ASN A 879 -28.53 20.78 -8.45
CA ASN A 879 -27.67 20.49 -9.59
C ASN A 879 -26.74 21.67 -9.88
N ILE A 880 -25.45 21.39 -9.98
CA ILE A 880 -24.40 22.35 -10.27
C ILE A 880 -23.79 21.99 -11.63
N LYS A 881 -23.60 23.01 -12.48
CA LYS A 881 -22.95 22.88 -13.78
C LYS A 881 -21.80 23.85 -13.87
N LEU A 882 -20.60 23.34 -14.06
CA LEU A 882 -19.37 24.13 -14.11
C LEU A 882 -18.55 23.84 -15.36
N LYS A 883 -17.88 24.87 -15.86
CA LYS A 883 -16.86 24.75 -16.89
C LYS A 883 -15.49 24.42 -16.28
N SER A 884 -14.61 23.86 -17.07
CA SER A 884 -13.21 23.61 -16.64
C SER A 884 -12.57 24.88 -16.10
N GLY A 885 -11.99 24.81 -14.91
CA GLY A 885 -11.38 25.93 -14.19
C GLY A 885 -12.36 26.84 -13.43
N GLU A 886 -13.67 26.61 -13.54
CA GLU A 886 -14.67 27.41 -12.82
C GLU A 886 -14.72 27.03 -11.35
N GLU A 887 -14.77 28.07 -10.51
CA GLU A 887 -14.90 27.93 -9.06
C GLU A 887 -16.35 28.11 -8.62
N TYR A 888 -16.74 27.38 -7.59
CA TYR A 888 -18.04 27.51 -6.92
C TYR A 888 -17.85 27.49 -5.41
N ALA A 889 -18.56 28.37 -4.69
CA ALA A 889 -18.42 28.44 -3.24
C ALA A 889 -19.78 28.61 -2.56
N ILE A 890 -19.93 27.98 -1.40
CA ILE A 890 -21.02 28.17 -0.45
C ILE A 890 -20.41 28.55 0.89
N LEU A 891 -20.97 29.58 1.49
CA LEU A 891 -20.62 30.03 2.83
C LEU A 891 -21.92 30.18 3.64
N LEU A 892 -22.06 29.37 4.67
CA LEU A 892 -23.13 29.39 5.66
C LEU A 892 -22.57 29.61 7.05
#